data_3d64873c643b15d43c8d1b84bcefe733
#
_entry.id   3d64873c643b15d43c8d1b84bcefe733
#
_cell.length_a   1.000
_cell.length_b   1.000
_cell.length_c   1.000
_cell.angle_alpha   90.00
_cell.angle_beta   90.00
_cell.angle_gamma   90.00
#
_symmetry.space_group_name_H-M   'P 1'
#
loop_
_entity.id
_entity.type
_entity.pdbx_description
1 polymer ?
#
loop_
_entity_poly.entity_id
_entity_poly.type
_entity_poly.pdbx_seq_one_letter_code
_entity_poly.pdbx_strand_id
1 'polypeptide(L)'
;MDKTSVLNSKKFFSVFIILLLGLTEACQQYHDTTARFNAYFLANEKTLEVEEALFGNIQNDYNDILQVLAPIDTTAAAGQASSFEYILEKASLPIQWHEGSQWVDDCYILIGKARLYQGDFMNAVLTFKYVNSNSEDNAARHKALILLIRTFIASKQYANMFAIIDYIKKEKTPLNEENTKDYHLTMAHYFRLMENYDMLFLHLKEALPLIEKRKRKARLHYLMAQLYEMKGDVNSAYENYSIAFKYSPSYELAFQADLKKSAVSKIESEEDIEDAAKYFKKLLNDENNWEYRDKIYYEMAKYNLRREEFDEALKYLNESVQVSTNNTVQKSYSYLKMGEIYYYEQKNFEQAALYYDSTIQVMPPHVKNYENTKELAETLKEFTKYLKQVRDQERLLKLAAMPKEEVDEYLENEIEQEKEGILKYQENKRLGEEKRKQAPSATSELTSQKDAGWYFYNSTARVVGQTTFIRTWGNRKLEDNWRRSKKITNFDDNTNTNQPTANNKANNAEQEQTEDIFASVKSLEARKAEIPYNETQKLEVYAKLEQGLFELGKVYYYRLEEFNNVISTYSRLHKEFPNGEFTPEALYILYTMCIDYPECSQQSYKDTIVQEYPESFYAKILVNPNYVQETNISNNESIDLYEECFALYKQERYNESDSLLQIAIDKFPKSTVQDKMHLLRTMIDGKITDDINTYYQKLNQFINNFSQSELIPFARNLLSAIDPSKIKSDTSIQQGQN
;
A
#
# COMPACT_ATOMS: atom_id res chain seq x y z
N MET A 1 58.09 52.29 -63.06
CA MET A 1 57.75 51.43 -61.96
C MET A 1 57.03 50.16 -62.55
N ASP A 2 57.71 49.05 -62.45
CA ASP A 2 57.47 47.83 -63.24
C ASP A 2 56.12 47.12 -62.84
N LYS A 3 55.23 46.94 -63.79
CA LYS A 3 53.93 46.24 -63.61
C LYS A 3 54.17 44.79 -63.14
N THR A 4 55.30 44.25 -63.33
CA THR A 4 55.67 42.88 -62.89
C THR A 4 55.92 42.78 -61.39
N SER A 5 56.48 43.82 -60.74
CA SER A 5 56.67 43.81 -59.27
C SER A 5 55.39 43.88 -58.46
N VAL A 6 54.38 44.59 -58.96
CA VAL A 6 53.10 44.72 -58.31
C VAL A 6 52.23 43.42 -58.46
N LEU A 7 52.42 42.70 -59.59
CA LEU A 7 51.72 41.43 -59.83
C LEU A 7 52.33 40.28 -58.96
N ASN A 8 53.61 40.28 -58.74
CA ASN A 8 54.27 39.33 -57.85
C ASN A 8 53.95 39.56 -56.36
N SER A 9 53.82 40.87 -55.95
CA SER A 9 53.40 41.24 -54.60
C SER A 9 51.99 40.76 -54.28
N LYS A 10 51.06 40.92 -55.24
CA LYS A 10 49.67 40.40 -55.08
C LYS A 10 49.60 38.88 -55.01
N LYS A 11 50.38 38.18 -55.82
CA LYS A 11 50.45 36.70 -55.75
C LYS A 11 51.05 36.22 -54.42
N PHE A 12 52.11 36.87 -53.96
CA PHE A 12 52.79 36.56 -52.69
C PHE A 12 51.80 36.79 -51.51
N PHE A 13 51.06 37.90 -51.53
CA PHE A 13 50.04 38.23 -50.52
C PHE A 13 48.88 37.24 -50.55
N SER A 14 48.41 36.78 -51.74
CA SER A 14 47.36 35.72 -51.84
C SER A 14 47.85 34.38 -51.32
N VAL A 15 49.10 33.98 -51.64
CA VAL A 15 49.71 32.75 -51.11
C VAL A 15 49.87 32.83 -49.58
N PHE A 16 50.25 33.97 -49.05
CA PHE A 16 50.39 34.22 -47.62
C PHE A 16 49.04 34.15 -46.89
N ILE A 17 47.97 34.68 -47.48
CA ILE A 17 46.59 34.59 -46.94
C ILE A 17 46.15 33.13 -46.95
N ILE A 18 46.38 32.36 -48.03
CA ILE A 18 46.01 30.95 -48.11
C ILE A 18 46.78 30.12 -47.08
N LEU A 19 48.06 30.44 -46.86
CA LEU A 19 48.91 29.76 -45.88
C LEU A 19 48.45 30.09 -44.45
N LEU A 20 48.05 31.33 -44.21
CA LEU A 20 47.51 31.79 -42.92
C LEU A 20 46.17 31.12 -42.61
N LEU A 21 45.26 31.03 -43.61
CA LEU A 21 43.99 30.30 -43.51
C LEU A 21 44.24 28.79 -43.29
N GLY A 22 45.20 28.19 -43.99
CA GLY A 22 45.57 26.77 -43.76
C GLY A 22 46.13 26.51 -42.35
N LEU A 23 46.87 27.48 -41.77
CA LEU A 23 47.34 27.37 -40.38
C LEU A 23 46.23 27.48 -39.34
N THR A 24 45.24 28.35 -39.59
CA THR A 24 44.07 28.48 -38.68
C THR A 24 43.20 27.20 -38.71
N GLU A 25 42.96 26.63 -39.90
CA GLU A 25 42.21 25.36 -40.02
C GLU A 25 42.98 24.17 -39.39
N ALA A 26 44.32 24.10 -39.57
CA ALA A 26 45.13 23.07 -38.92
C ALA A 26 45.13 23.20 -37.38
N CYS A 27 45.14 24.40 -36.85
CA CYS A 27 45.04 24.70 -35.44
C CYS A 27 43.64 24.26 -34.90
N GLN A 28 42.59 24.56 -35.63
CA GLN A 28 41.22 24.17 -35.27
C GLN A 28 41.08 22.63 -35.26
N GLN A 29 41.58 21.94 -36.31
CA GLN A 29 41.56 20.48 -36.38
C GLN A 29 42.36 19.83 -35.23
N TYR A 30 43.46 20.43 -34.81
CA TYR A 30 44.23 19.95 -33.65
C TYR A 30 43.40 20.08 -32.36
N HIS A 31 42.75 21.21 -32.12
CA HIS A 31 41.92 21.41 -30.98
C HIS A 31 40.70 20.47 -30.97
N ASP A 32 40.05 20.29 -32.10
CA ASP A 32 38.91 19.37 -32.24
C ASP A 32 39.30 17.93 -32.03
N THR A 33 40.41 17.48 -32.60
CA THR A 33 40.89 16.11 -32.45
C THR A 33 41.30 15.82 -31.01
N THR A 34 42.03 16.73 -30.37
CA THR A 34 42.51 16.58 -28.99
C THR A 34 41.32 16.62 -28.01
N ALA A 35 40.40 17.54 -28.17
CA ALA A 35 39.19 17.63 -27.36
C ALA A 35 38.35 16.36 -27.48
N ARG A 36 38.20 15.83 -28.72
CA ARG A 36 37.43 14.62 -28.99
C ARG A 36 38.00 13.39 -28.32
N PHE A 37 39.23 13.04 -28.61
CA PHE A 37 39.78 11.74 -28.26
C PHE A 37 40.38 11.67 -26.86
N ASN A 38 40.96 12.76 -26.36
CA ASN A 38 41.59 12.77 -25.05
C ASN A 38 40.66 13.19 -23.90
N ALA A 39 39.51 13.74 -24.21
CA ALA A 39 38.61 14.27 -23.20
C ALA A 39 37.12 13.87 -23.39
N TYR A 40 36.48 14.39 -24.45
CA TYR A 40 35.06 14.12 -24.71
C TYR A 40 34.74 12.60 -24.79
N PHE A 41 35.51 11.86 -25.60
CA PHE A 41 35.30 10.42 -25.80
C PHE A 41 35.39 9.66 -24.47
N LEU A 42 36.41 9.93 -23.65
CA LEU A 42 36.61 9.29 -22.36
C LEU A 42 35.46 9.63 -21.35
N ALA A 43 35.05 10.90 -21.31
CA ALA A 43 33.95 11.33 -20.47
C ALA A 43 32.62 10.74 -20.91
N ASN A 44 32.38 10.65 -22.23
CA ASN A 44 31.15 10.08 -22.78
C ASN A 44 31.08 8.55 -22.55
N GLU A 45 32.19 7.80 -22.80
CA GLU A 45 32.21 6.37 -22.48
C GLU A 45 31.94 6.11 -21.00
N LYS A 46 32.57 6.89 -20.09
CA LYS A 46 32.33 6.74 -18.66
C LYS A 46 30.89 7.12 -18.30
N THR A 47 30.28 8.11 -18.96
CA THR A 47 28.87 8.46 -18.76
C THR A 47 27.94 7.31 -19.17
N LEU A 48 28.21 6.66 -20.30
CA LEU A 48 27.43 5.50 -20.77
C LEU A 48 27.61 4.29 -19.83
N GLU A 49 28.81 4.06 -19.30
CA GLU A 49 29.05 3.01 -18.29
C GLU A 49 28.26 3.27 -17.01
N VAL A 50 28.23 4.51 -16.51
CA VAL A 50 27.44 4.90 -15.35
C VAL A 50 25.95 4.74 -15.62
N GLU A 51 25.45 5.19 -16.77
CA GLU A 51 24.05 5.01 -17.16
C GLU A 51 23.66 3.53 -17.20
N GLU A 52 24.54 2.67 -17.71
CA GLU A 52 24.31 1.22 -17.76
C GLU A 52 24.30 0.60 -16.34
N ALA A 53 25.21 1.04 -15.47
CA ALA A 53 25.27 0.60 -14.08
C ALA A 53 24.02 1.04 -13.29
N LEU A 54 23.57 2.30 -13.43
CA LEU A 54 22.35 2.79 -12.80
C LEU A 54 21.12 2.02 -13.29
N PHE A 55 21.06 1.66 -14.57
CA PHE A 55 20.00 0.81 -15.12
C PHE A 55 20.08 -0.63 -14.61
N GLY A 56 21.29 -1.18 -14.47
CA GLY A 56 21.52 -2.55 -13.98
C GLY A 56 21.12 -2.76 -12.53
N ASN A 57 21.15 -1.69 -11.74
CA ASN A 57 20.75 -1.74 -10.32
C ASN A 57 19.23 -1.73 -10.12
N ILE A 58 18.41 -1.51 -11.17
CA ILE A 58 16.97 -1.52 -11.06
C ILE A 58 16.49 -2.96 -10.85
N GLN A 59 15.92 -3.24 -9.69
CA GLN A 59 15.14 -4.45 -9.50
C GLN A 59 13.81 -4.32 -10.26
N ASN A 60 13.69 -5.07 -11.37
CA ASN A 60 12.50 -5.02 -12.21
C ASN A 60 11.36 -5.82 -11.58
N ASP A 61 10.25 -5.16 -11.31
CA ASP A 61 8.98 -5.83 -11.08
C ASP A 61 8.26 -5.99 -12.43
N TYR A 62 8.25 -7.21 -12.97
CA TYR A 62 7.61 -7.51 -14.26
C TYR A 62 6.08 -7.60 -14.17
N ASN A 63 5.51 -7.54 -12.97
CA ASN A 63 4.06 -7.43 -12.77
C ASN A 63 3.58 -5.97 -12.77
N ASP A 64 4.49 -5.00 -12.61
CA ASP A 64 4.19 -3.57 -12.81
C ASP A 64 4.78 -3.07 -14.13
N ILE A 65 4.31 -1.91 -14.59
CA ILE A 65 4.81 -1.24 -15.80
C ILE A 65 6.29 -0.87 -15.60
N LEU A 66 7.16 -1.39 -16.47
CA LEU A 66 8.60 -1.19 -16.35
C LEU A 66 9.01 0.29 -16.44
N GLN A 67 10.16 0.62 -15.86
CA GLN A 67 10.75 1.96 -15.94
C GLN A 67 11.23 2.25 -17.37
N VAL A 68 10.90 3.46 -17.88
CA VAL A 68 11.32 3.94 -19.20
C VAL A 68 12.80 4.39 -19.18
N LEU A 69 13.17 5.16 -18.16
CA LEU A 69 14.53 5.66 -17.90
C LEU A 69 14.96 5.24 -16.50
N ALA A 70 16.27 5.17 -16.26
CA ALA A 70 16.79 4.95 -14.92
C ALA A 70 16.29 6.07 -13.97
N PRO A 71 15.78 5.74 -12.80
CA PRO A 71 15.45 6.75 -11.79
C PRO A 71 16.72 7.47 -11.33
N ILE A 72 16.59 8.72 -10.94
CA ILE A 72 17.67 9.46 -10.30
C ILE A 72 17.62 9.10 -8.81
N ASP A 73 18.52 8.21 -8.42
CA ASP A 73 18.65 7.73 -7.03
C ASP A 73 20.01 8.14 -6.47
N THR A 74 20.01 9.05 -5.53
CA THR A 74 21.22 9.57 -4.88
C THR A 74 21.96 8.49 -4.09
N THR A 75 21.28 7.45 -3.61
CA THR A 75 21.88 6.33 -2.89
C THR A 75 22.67 5.43 -3.86
N ALA A 76 22.07 5.08 -4.99
CA ALA A 76 22.72 4.34 -6.05
C ALA A 76 23.86 5.16 -6.68
N ALA A 77 23.70 6.48 -6.81
CA ALA A 77 24.71 7.40 -7.32
C ALA A 77 25.95 7.48 -6.41
N ALA A 78 25.80 7.36 -5.09
CA ALA A 78 26.95 7.37 -4.16
C ALA A 78 27.98 6.28 -4.48
N GLY A 79 27.55 5.11 -4.95
CA GLY A 79 28.42 4.03 -5.42
C GLY A 79 29.22 4.36 -6.70
N GLN A 80 28.88 5.44 -7.41
CA GLN A 80 29.49 5.88 -8.65
C GLN A 80 30.27 7.20 -8.50
N ALA A 81 30.55 7.67 -7.27
CA ALA A 81 31.14 8.99 -7.01
C ALA A 81 32.44 9.22 -7.79
N SER A 82 33.37 8.26 -7.78
CA SER A 82 34.65 8.33 -8.53
C SER A 82 34.44 8.40 -10.04
N SER A 83 33.42 7.73 -10.57
CA SER A 83 33.08 7.80 -12.00
C SER A 83 32.55 9.19 -12.36
N PHE A 84 31.75 9.79 -11.52
CA PHE A 84 31.29 11.17 -11.75
C PHE A 84 32.43 12.18 -11.69
N GLU A 85 33.34 12.07 -10.72
CA GLU A 85 34.55 12.92 -10.65
C GLU A 85 35.37 12.80 -11.92
N TYR A 86 35.58 11.58 -12.42
CA TYR A 86 36.28 11.34 -13.67
C TYR A 86 35.58 12.01 -14.87
N ILE A 87 34.24 11.90 -14.97
CA ILE A 87 33.47 12.57 -16.03
C ILE A 87 33.64 14.09 -15.95
N LEU A 88 33.53 14.66 -14.77
CA LEU A 88 33.66 16.12 -14.54
C LEU A 88 35.08 16.58 -14.89
N GLU A 89 36.13 15.85 -14.46
CA GLU A 89 37.49 16.16 -14.79
C GLU A 89 37.73 16.15 -16.31
N LYS A 90 37.39 15.04 -16.98
CA LYS A 90 37.67 14.89 -18.42
C LYS A 90 36.86 15.85 -19.28
N ALA A 91 35.57 16.04 -18.98
CA ALA A 91 34.74 16.95 -19.72
C ALA A 91 35.12 18.44 -19.50
N SER A 92 35.79 18.78 -18.40
CA SER A 92 36.26 20.15 -18.15
C SER A 92 37.49 20.52 -18.97
N LEU A 93 38.32 19.54 -19.42
CA LEU A 93 39.57 19.81 -20.16
C LEU A 93 39.33 20.53 -21.50
N PRO A 94 38.36 20.14 -22.37
CA PRO A 94 38.07 20.89 -23.59
C PRO A 94 37.61 22.30 -23.35
N ILE A 95 36.84 22.50 -22.31
CA ILE A 95 36.28 23.82 -21.92
C ILE A 95 37.43 24.77 -21.54
N GLN A 96 38.46 24.25 -20.84
CA GLN A 96 39.58 25.09 -20.36
C GLN A 96 40.66 25.30 -21.42
N TRP A 97 40.95 24.25 -22.25
CA TRP A 97 42.13 24.25 -23.11
C TRP A 97 41.82 24.28 -24.62
N HIS A 98 40.56 24.04 -25.00
CA HIS A 98 40.11 23.95 -26.39
C HIS A 98 38.76 24.68 -26.57
N GLU A 99 38.63 25.88 -26.05
CA GLU A 99 37.38 26.66 -25.97
C GLU A 99 36.68 26.82 -27.34
N GLY A 100 37.44 26.89 -28.44
CA GLY A 100 36.89 26.96 -29.80
C GLY A 100 36.53 25.60 -30.43
N SER A 101 36.65 24.49 -29.72
CA SER A 101 36.34 23.18 -30.26
C SER A 101 34.82 22.94 -30.33
N GLN A 102 34.38 22.28 -31.41
CA GLN A 102 32.99 21.86 -31.61
C GLN A 102 32.46 20.90 -30.49
N TRP A 103 33.35 20.30 -29.68
CA TRP A 103 33.03 19.34 -28.62
C TRP A 103 32.77 19.99 -27.26
N VAL A 104 32.89 21.34 -27.15
CA VAL A 104 32.73 22.06 -25.88
C VAL A 104 31.31 21.96 -25.37
N ASP A 105 30.32 22.13 -26.24
CA ASP A 105 28.90 22.04 -25.87
C ASP A 105 28.54 20.64 -25.39
N ASP A 106 29.02 19.60 -26.08
CA ASP A 106 28.85 18.22 -25.65
C ASP A 106 29.50 17.93 -24.28
N CYS A 107 30.67 18.54 -24.02
CA CYS A 107 31.32 18.42 -22.71
C CYS A 107 30.49 19.07 -21.60
N TYR A 108 29.91 20.25 -21.83
CA TYR A 108 28.96 20.85 -20.87
C TYR A 108 27.74 19.95 -20.64
N ILE A 109 27.21 19.30 -21.70
CA ILE A 109 26.11 18.34 -21.60
C ILE A 109 26.50 17.16 -20.72
N LEU A 110 27.72 16.61 -20.85
CA LEU A 110 28.22 15.51 -20.00
C LEU A 110 28.36 15.95 -18.53
N ILE A 111 28.89 17.17 -18.30
CA ILE A 111 28.96 17.76 -16.94
C ILE A 111 27.58 17.88 -16.33
N GLY A 112 26.60 18.40 -17.10
CA GLY A 112 25.22 18.52 -16.66
C GLY A 112 24.58 17.16 -16.33
N LYS A 113 24.84 16.13 -17.15
CA LYS A 113 24.39 14.76 -16.89
C LYS A 113 25.00 14.17 -15.61
N ALA A 114 26.30 14.34 -15.40
CA ALA A 114 26.96 13.88 -14.18
C ALA A 114 26.32 14.51 -12.93
N ARG A 115 26.10 15.83 -12.94
CA ARG A 115 25.43 16.55 -11.86
C ARG A 115 23.98 16.10 -11.65
N LEU A 116 23.22 15.88 -12.74
CA LEU A 116 21.86 15.35 -12.68
C LEU A 116 21.83 13.99 -11.98
N TYR A 117 22.70 13.06 -12.37
CA TYR A 117 22.77 11.71 -11.77
C TYR A 117 23.24 11.73 -10.31
N GLN A 118 24.10 12.68 -9.94
CA GLN A 118 24.49 12.93 -8.53
C GLN A 118 23.36 13.52 -7.67
N GLY A 119 22.26 13.99 -8.29
CA GLY A 119 21.20 14.70 -7.59
C GLY A 119 21.49 16.20 -7.36
N ASP A 120 22.59 16.71 -7.92
CA ASP A 120 22.90 18.15 -7.91
C ASP A 120 22.10 18.89 -8.98
N PHE A 121 20.79 18.95 -8.74
CA PHE A 121 19.82 19.52 -9.69
C PHE A 121 20.07 20.99 -9.98
N MET A 122 20.53 21.75 -8.98
CA MET A 122 20.77 23.19 -9.15
C MET A 122 21.88 23.45 -10.17
N ASN A 123 23.03 22.80 -10.01
CA ASN A 123 24.15 22.96 -10.92
C ASN A 123 23.88 22.32 -12.29
N ALA A 124 23.12 21.19 -12.33
CA ALA A 124 22.66 20.62 -13.59
C ALA A 124 21.81 21.62 -14.39
N VAL A 125 20.81 22.26 -13.75
CA VAL A 125 19.98 23.29 -14.38
C VAL A 125 20.81 24.46 -14.89
N LEU A 126 21.76 24.97 -14.10
CA LEU A 126 22.64 26.07 -14.53
C LEU A 126 23.47 25.69 -15.75
N THR A 127 24.03 24.46 -15.76
CA THR A 127 24.84 23.96 -16.86
C THR A 127 24.03 23.82 -18.15
N PHE A 128 22.83 23.21 -18.08
CA PHE A 128 22.00 23.05 -19.27
C PHE A 128 21.43 24.40 -19.78
N LYS A 129 21.08 25.33 -18.90
CA LYS A 129 20.71 26.69 -19.29
C LYS A 129 21.84 27.44 -19.98
N TYR A 130 23.09 27.24 -19.52
CA TYR A 130 24.27 27.81 -20.16
C TYR A 130 24.39 27.33 -21.61
N VAL A 131 24.31 25.98 -21.85
CA VAL A 131 24.35 25.45 -23.22
C VAL A 131 23.22 25.99 -24.07
N ASN A 132 21.97 26.02 -23.56
CA ASN A 132 20.85 26.57 -24.33
C ASN A 132 21.04 28.04 -24.71
N SER A 133 21.72 28.85 -23.90
CA SER A 133 21.86 30.31 -24.12
C SER A 133 23.08 30.65 -24.97
N ASN A 134 24.15 29.81 -24.94
CA ASN A 134 25.44 30.18 -25.55
C ASN A 134 25.83 29.27 -26.73
N SER A 135 25.25 28.11 -26.91
CA SER A 135 25.56 27.23 -28.02
C SER A 135 24.98 27.78 -29.33
N GLU A 136 25.76 27.72 -30.41
CA GLU A 136 25.31 27.98 -31.77
C GLU A 136 24.71 26.73 -32.44
N ASP A 137 24.99 25.52 -31.88
CA ASP A 137 24.45 24.27 -32.37
C ASP A 137 23.04 24.03 -31.82
N ASN A 138 22.06 24.03 -32.72
CA ASN A 138 20.68 23.76 -32.37
C ASN A 138 20.47 22.34 -31.79
N ALA A 139 21.27 21.35 -32.21
CA ALA A 139 21.15 19.99 -31.68
C ALA A 139 21.57 19.94 -30.21
N ALA A 140 22.68 20.60 -29.86
CA ALA A 140 23.15 20.72 -28.47
C ALA A 140 22.17 21.52 -27.58
N ARG A 141 21.61 22.64 -28.10
CA ARG A 141 20.59 23.44 -27.42
C ARG A 141 19.35 22.61 -27.10
N HIS A 142 18.80 21.90 -28.09
CA HIS A 142 17.65 21.02 -27.89
C HIS A 142 17.93 19.90 -26.90
N LYS A 143 19.12 19.26 -26.97
CA LYS A 143 19.53 18.23 -26.01
C LYS A 143 19.59 18.76 -24.58
N ALA A 144 20.12 19.98 -24.40
CA ALA A 144 20.15 20.66 -23.12
C ALA A 144 18.73 20.96 -22.58
N LEU A 145 17.79 21.41 -23.44
CA LEU A 145 16.39 21.61 -23.06
C LEU A 145 15.70 20.32 -22.63
N ILE A 146 15.92 19.22 -23.33
CA ILE A 146 15.36 17.90 -22.97
C ILE A 146 15.93 17.40 -21.62
N LEU A 147 17.22 17.63 -21.37
CA LEU A 147 17.84 17.31 -20.08
C LEU A 147 17.38 18.25 -18.96
N LEU A 148 17.02 19.49 -19.24
CA LEU A 148 16.33 20.39 -18.31
C LEU A 148 14.95 19.82 -17.93
N ILE A 149 14.15 19.36 -18.89
CA ILE A 149 12.88 18.68 -18.62
C ILE A 149 13.12 17.50 -17.68
N ARG A 150 14.10 16.64 -17.97
CA ARG A 150 14.43 15.48 -17.13
C ARG A 150 14.88 15.89 -15.72
N THR A 151 15.65 16.98 -15.61
CA THR A 151 16.09 17.52 -14.31
C THR A 151 14.91 18.05 -13.49
N PHE A 152 13.98 18.76 -14.12
CA PHE A 152 12.77 19.26 -13.45
C PHE A 152 11.79 18.13 -13.07
N ILE A 153 11.70 17.05 -13.84
CA ILE A 153 10.96 15.83 -13.46
C ILE A 153 11.58 15.25 -12.18
N ALA A 154 12.90 15.04 -12.15
CA ALA A 154 13.61 14.46 -11.02
C ALA A 154 13.50 15.32 -9.75
N SER A 155 13.54 16.66 -9.89
CA SER A 155 13.39 17.62 -8.78
C SER A 155 11.92 17.96 -8.47
N LYS A 156 10.95 17.33 -9.13
CA LYS A 156 9.49 17.58 -8.97
C LYS A 156 9.04 19.03 -9.26
N GLN A 157 9.80 19.75 -10.08
CA GLN A 157 9.50 21.13 -10.48
C GLN A 157 8.68 21.17 -11.78
N TYR A 158 7.47 20.63 -11.76
CA TYR A 158 6.63 20.40 -12.95
C TYR A 158 6.25 21.69 -13.69
N ALA A 159 6.05 22.80 -12.98
CA ALA A 159 5.75 24.10 -13.63
C ALA A 159 6.91 24.55 -14.55
N ASN A 160 8.16 24.42 -14.08
CA ASN A 160 9.35 24.72 -14.88
C ASN A 160 9.49 23.75 -16.06
N MET A 161 9.19 22.47 -15.85
CA MET A 161 9.17 21.47 -16.94
C MET A 161 8.20 21.87 -18.05
N PHE A 162 6.96 22.23 -17.73
CA PHE A 162 5.97 22.65 -18.72
C PHE A 162 6.37 23.92 -19.45
N ALA A 163 7.00 24.88 -18.77
CA ALA A 163 7.53 26.09 -19.41
C ALA A 163 8.59 25.77 -20.48
N ILE A 164 9.47 24.79 -20.22
CA ILE A 164 10.46 24.34 -21.22
C ILE A 164 9.77 23.60 -22.39
N ILE A 165 8.77 22.76 -22.12
CA ILE A 165 8.01 22.10 -23.18
C ILE A 165 7.33 23.11 -24.10
N ASP A 166 6.71 24.15 -23.53
CA ASP A 166 6.07 25.21 -24.29
C ASP A 166 7.09 26.04 -25.08
N TYR A 167 8.30 26.23 -24.54
CA TYR A 167 9.40 26.87 -25.25
C TYR A 167 9.80 26.05 -26.48
N ILE A 168 10.04 24.74 -26.34
CA ILE A 168 10.39 23.83 -27.47
C ILE A 168 9.31 23.84 -28.54
N LYS A 169 8.02 23.80 -28.14
CA LYS A 169 6.89 23.85 -29.10
C LYS A 169 6.82 25.14 -29.92
N LYS A 170 7.28 26.24 -29.37
CA LYS A 170 7.29 27.56 -30.04
C LYS A 170 8.55 27.82 -30.86
N GLU A 171 9.56 26.98 -30.71
CA GLU A 171 10.82 27.12 -31.44
C GLU A 171 10.62 26.80 -32.93
N LYS A 172 11.26 27.57 -33.81
CA LYS A 172 11.08 27.40 -35.27
C LYS A 172 11.88 26.22 -35.82
N THR A 173 12.99 25.88 -35.16
CA THR A 173 13.85 24.78 -35.57
C THR A 173 13.30 23.47 -35.01
N PRO A 174 12.95 22.47 -35.85
CA PRO A 174 12.45 21.19 -35.36
C PRO A 174 13.57 20.41 -34.67
N LEU A 175 13.17 19.52 -33.74
CA LEU A 175 14.07 18.57 -33.14
C LEU A 175 14.62 17.61 -34.22
N ASN A 176 15.89 17.26 -34.17
CA ASN A 176 16.44 16.15 -34.96
C ASN A 176 15.94 14.79 -34.42
N GLU A 177 16.20 13.70 -35.13
CA GLU A 177 15.73 12.37 -34.75
C GLU A 177 16.20 11.94 -33.37
N GLU A 178 17.46 12.22 -33.01
CA GLU A 178 18.00 11.86 -31.69
C GLU A 178 17.29 12.61 -30.57
N ASN A 179 17.14 13.92 -30.73
CA ASN A 179 16.44 14.76 -29.75
C ASN A 179 14.93 14.46 -29.70
N THR A 180 14.29 14.14 -30.83
CA THR A 180 12.89 13.69 -30.88
C THR A 180 12.71 12.41 -30.07
N LYS A 181 13.55 11.43 -30.27
CA LYS A 181 13.60 10.18 -29.49
C LYS A 181 13.75 10.47 -27.99
N ASP A 182 14.75 11.27 -27.61
CA ASP A 182 15.05 11.55 -26.20
C ASP A 182 13.96 12.39 -25.54
N TYR A 183 13.32 13.30 -26.28
CA TYR A 183 12.13 14.05 -25.83
C TYR A 183 10.96 13.09 -25.51
N HIS A 184 10.60 12.21 -26.47
CA HIS A 184 9.50 11.29 -26.27
C HIS A 184 9.79 10.28 -25.15
N LEU A 185 11.02 9.80 -24.99
CA LEU A 185 11.39 8.92 -23.86
C LEU A 185 11.34 9.65 -22.52
N THR A 186 11.73 10.93 -22.50
CA THR A 186 11.65 11.75 -21.27
C THR A 186 10.21 12.01 -20.88
N MET A 187 9.34 12.32 -21.84
CA MET A 187 7.90 12.50 -21.59
C MET A 187 7.23 11.18 -21.22
N ALA A 188 7.57 10.07 -21.87
CA ALA A 188 7.09 8.74 -21.49
C ALA A 188 7.50 8.41 -20.04
N HIS A 189 8.71 8.74 -19.62
CA HIS A 189 9.14 8.57 -18.24
C HIS A 189 8.30 9.42 -17.27
N TYR A 190 8.04 10.68 -17.60
CA TYR A 190 7.17 11.55 -16.80
C TYR A 190 5.77 10.97 -16.63
N PHE A 191 5.12 10.56 -17.74
CA PHE A 191 3.77 10.02 -17.69
C PHE A 191 3.69 8.67 -16.98
N ARG A 192 4.76 7.87 -17.03
CA ARG A 192 4.87 6.64 -16.22
C ARG A 192 4.89 6.97 -14.72
N LEU A 193 5.62 8.02 -14.29
CA LEU A 193 5.65 8.46 -12.89
C LEU A 193 4.30 9.02 -12.43
N MET A 194 3.55 9.66 -13.34
CA MET A 194 2.21 10.19 -13.07
C MET A 194 1.10 9.14 -13.25
N GLU A 195 1.45 7.89 -13.55
CA GLU A 195 0.53 6.79 -13.84
C GLU A 195 -0.48 7.09 -14.97
N ASN A 196 -0.16 8.03 -15.84
CA ASN A 196 -0.96 8.33 -17.03
C ASN A 196 -0.52 7.43 -18.19
N TYR A 197 -1.07 6.22 -18.22
CA TYR A 197 -0.66 5.17 -19.16
C TYR A 197 -1.09 5.46 -20.61
N ASP A 198 -2.11 6.26 -20.85
CA ASP A 198 -2.51 6.68 -22.20
C ASP A 198 -1.47 7.61 -22.82
N MET A 199 -1.02 8.61 -22.07
CA MET A 199 0.04 9.50 -22.55
C MET A 199 1.40 8.79 -22.61
N LEU A 200 1.70 7.89 -21.68
CA LEU A 200 2.86 7.02 -21.76
C LEU A 200 2.87 6.22 -23.06
N PHE A 201 1.74 5.59 -23.42
CA PHE A 201 1.58 4.83 -24.64
C PHE A 201 1.84 5.68 -25.89
N LEU A 202 1.25 6.88 -25.97
CA LEU A 202 1.43 7.79 -27.11
C LEU A 202 2.91 8.16 -27.29
N HIS A 203 3.57 8.61 -26.23
CA HIS A 203 4.98 9.00 -26.32
C HIS A 203 5.92 7.83 -26.61
N LEU A 204 5.63 6.65 -26.07
CA LEU A 204 6.43 5.46 -26.34
C LEU A 204 6.27 5.00 -27.79
N LYS A 205 5.07 5.11 -28.37
CA LYS A 205 4.78 4.79 -29.76
C LYS A 205 5.61 5.65 -30.72
N GLU A 206 5.77 6.95 -30.41
CA GLU A 206 6.62 7.84 -31.20
C GLU A 206 8.13 7.56 -31.03
N ALA A 207 8.56 7.14 -29.86
CA ALA A 207 9.97 6.88 -29.57
C ALA A 207 10.46 5.55 -30.17
N LEU A 208 9.64 4.50 -30.17
CA LEU A 208 10.06 3.13 -30.53
C LEU A 208 10.69 2.97 -31.92
N PRO A 209 10.17 3.61 -33.00
CA PRO A 209 10.78 3.51 -34.33
C PRO A 209 12.22 4.05 -34.38
N LEU A 210 12.54 5.01 -33.51
CA LEU A 210 13.82 5.72 -33.43
C LEU A 210 14.86 4.99 -32.54
N ILE A 211 14.51 3.81 -32.00
CA ILE A 211 15.40 3.05 -31.11
C ILE A 211 16.26 2.07 -31.89
N GLU A 212 17.54 2.34 -31.97
CA GLU A 212 18.52 1.49 -32.65
C GLU A 212 19.15 0.42 -31.74
N LYS A 213 19.47 0.80 -30.47
CA LYS A 213 20.18 -0.08 -29.53
C LYS A 213 19.31 -1.28 -29.15
N ARG A 214 19.80 -2.49 -29.42
CA ARG A 214 19.12 -3.77 -29.22
C ARG A 214 18.59 -3.95 -27.79
N LYS A 215 19.42 -3.72 -26.77
CA LYS A 215 19.03 -3.82 -25.34
C LYS A 215 17.83 -2.93 -24.99
N ARG A 216 17.89 -1.66 -25.41
CA ARG A 216 16.85 -0.68 -25.12
C ARG A 216 15.57 -1.01 -25.88
N LYS A 217 15.69 -1.49 -27.12
CA LYS A 217 14.58 -1.93 -27.95
C LYS A 217 13.77 -3.05 -27.29
N ALA A 218 14.44 -4.09 -26.79
CA ALA A 218 13.78 -5.20 -26.11
C ALA A 218 12.96 -4.74 -24.91
N ARG A 219 13.55 -3.92 -24.03
CA ARG A 219 12.87 -3.41 -22.84
C ARG A 219 11.67 -2.53 -23.17
N LEU A 220 11.80 -1.62 -24.12
CA LEU A 220 10.71 -0.72 -24.49
C LEU A 220 9.58 -1.44 -25.23
N HIS A 221 9.87 -2.48 -26.02
CA HIS A 221 8.81 -3.35 -26.57
C HIS A 221 8.12 -4.17 -25.48
N TYR A 222 8.85 -4.65 -24.45
CA TYR A 222 8.22 -5.29 -23.30
C TYR A 222 7.22 -4.35 -22.62
N LEU A 223 7.65 -3.11 -22.35
CA LEU A 223 6.80 -2.07 -21.76
C LEU A 223 5.59 -1.74 -22.65
N MET A 224 5.79 -1.62 -23.96
CA MET A 224 4.68 -1.42 -24.92
C MET A 224 3.70 -2.59 -24.88
N ALA A 225 4.19 -3.82 -24.76
CA ALA A 225 3.35 -5.01 -24.63
C ALA A 225 2.49 -4.97 -23.35
N GLN A 226 3.07 -4.55 -22.22
CA GLN A 226 2.31 -4.35 -20.98
C GLN A 226 1.19 -3.32 -21.13
N LEU A 227 1.43 -2.23 -21.86
CA LEU A 227 0.41 -1.22 -22.13
C LEU A 227 -0.70 -1.72 -23.06
N TYR A 228 -0.38 -2.54 -24.06
CA TYR A 228 -1.39 -3.21 -24.89
C TYR A 228 -2.19 -4.23 -24.08
N GLU A 229 -1.53 -5.01 -23.20
CA GLU A 229 -2.21 -5.95 -22.28
C GLU A 229 -3.23 -5.21 -21.39
N MET A 230 -2.86 -4.05 -20.81
CA MET A 230 -3.78 -3.21 -20.04
C MET A 230 -4.98 -2.71 -20.86
N LYS A 231 -4.77 -2.43 -22.15
CA LYS A 231 -5.84 -1.99 -23.06
C LYS A 231 -6.70 -3.13 -23.61
N GLY A 232 -6.38 -4.39 -23.27
CA GLY A 232 -7.07 -5.57 -23.78
C GLY A 232 -6.71 -5.94 -25.21
N ASP A 233 -5.73 -5.25 -25.85
CA ASP A 233 -5.24 -5.60 -27.19
C ASP A 233 -4.20 -6.72 -27.09
N VAL A 234 -4.71 -7.93 -27.01
CA VAL A 234 -3.94 -9.16 -26.81
C VAL A 234 -3.00 -9.44 -27.98
N ASN A 235 -3.43 -9.15 -29.22
CA ASN A 235 -2.63 -9.40 -30.42
C ASN A 235 -1.40 -8.50 -30.47
N SER A 236 -1.58 -7.18 -30.26
CA SER A 236 -0.48 -6.24 -30.22
C SER A 236 0.44 -6.49 -29.02
N ALA A 237 -0.09 -6.92 -27.89
CA ALA A 237 0.72 -7.35 -26.73
C ALA A 237 1.61 -8.54 -27.08
N TYR A 238 1.05 -9.58 -27.71
CA TYR A 238 1.79 -10.77 -28.17
C TYR A 238 2.93 -10.42 -29.12
N GLU A 239 2.66 -9.57 -30.13
CA GLU A 239 3.68 -9.11 -31.08
C GLU A 239 4.84 -8.38 -30.38
N ASN A 240 4.52 -7.46 -29.49
CA ASN A 240 5.51 -6.68 -28.76
C ASN A 240 6.32 -7.54 -27.78
N TYR A 241 5.70 -8.49 -27.07
CA TYR A 241 6.44 -9.48 -26.28
C TYR A 241 7.34 -10.35 -27.14
N SER A 242 6.92 -10.74 -28.34
CA SER A 242 7.75 -11.50 -29.29
C SER A 242 8.98 -10.71 -29.73
N ILE A 243 8.84 -9.41 -29.99
CA ILE A 243 9.96 -8.53 -30.31
C ILE A 243 10.89 -8.38 -29.10
N ALA A 244 10.33 -8.19 -27.91
CA ALA A 244 11.12 -8.11 -26.67
C ALA A 244 11.95 -9.38 -26.46
N PHE A 245 11.36 -10.55 -26.61
CA PHE A 245 12.03 -11.84 -26.54
C PHE A 245 13.20 -11.94 -27.55
N LYS A 246 12.92 -11.64 -28.80
CA LYS A 246 13.90 -11.73 -29.91
C LYS A 246 15.13 -10.87 -29.69
N TYR A 247 14.95 -9.66 -29.15
CA TYR A 247 16.04 -8.68 -28.98
C TYR A 247 16.61 -8.64 -27.57
N SER A 248 16.11 -9.44 -26.64
CA SER A 248 16.57 -9.44 -25.25
C SER A 248 18.05 -9.78 -25.11
N PRO A 249 18.81 -9.00 -24.33
CA PRO A 249 20.22 -9.28 -24.06
C PRO A 249 20.44 -10.17 -22.84
N SER A 250 19.44 -10.27 -21.95
CA SER A 250 19.52 -11.03 -20.69
C SER A 250 18.53 -12.19 -20.69
N TYR A 251 18.88 -13.25 -19.98
CA TYR A 251 18.01 -14.40 -19.79
C TYR A 251 16.70 -13.99 -19.10
N GLU A 252 16.79 -13.20 -18.06
CA GLU A 252 15.61 -12.78 -17.29
C GLU A 252 14.56 -12.05 -18.12
N LEU A 253 14.96 -11.00 -18.88
CA LEU A 253 14.03 -10.28 -19.74
C LEU A 253 13.49 -11.16 -20.88
N ALA A 254 14.33 -12.05 -21.46
CA ALA A 254 13.90 -13.02 -22.47
C ALA A 254 12.85 -13.98 -21.87
N PHE A 255 13.15 -14.56 -20.73
CA PHE A 255 12.22 -15.45 -20.03
C PHE A 255 10.89 -14.78 -19.73
N GLN A 256 10.92 -13.56 -19.15
CA GLN A 256 9.71 -12.81 -18.83
C GLN A 256 8.89 -12.46 -20.09
N ALA A 257 9.57 -12.08 -21.18
CA ALA A 257 8.89 -11.78 -22.43
C ALA A 257 8.23 -13.03 -23.05
N ASP A 258 8.91 -14.18 -22.99
CA ASP A 258 8.39 -15.44 -23.50
C ASP A 258 7.23 -15.98 -22.64
N LEU A 259 7.35 -15.86 -21.33
CA LEU A 259 6.31 -16.22 -20.37
C LEU A 259 5.06 -15.37 -20.57
N LYS A 260 5.19 -14.04 -20.62
CA LYS A 260 4.09 -13.11 -20.84
C LYS A 260 3.44 -13.29 -22.22
N LYS A 261 4.24 -13.50 -23.26
CA LYS A 261 3.76 -13.85 -24.60
C LYS A 261 2.82 -15.05 -24.56
N SER A 262 3.17 -16.07 -23.78
CA SER A 262 2.33 -17.27 -23.64
C SER A 262 1.05 -17.01 -22.86
N ALA A 263 1.12 -16.19 -21.81
CA ALA A 263 -0.05 -15.79 -21.04
C ALA A 263 -1.06 -14.96 -21.85
N VAL A 264 -0.59 -14.20 -22.84
CA VAL A 264 -1.45 -13.44 -23.78
C VAL A 264 -1.70 -14.16 -25.10
N SER A 265 -1.37 -15.46 -25.22
CA SER A 265 -1.66 -16.23 -26.42
C SER A 265 -3.16 -16.37 -26.66
N LYS A 266 -3.54 -16.79 -27.88
CA LYS A 266 -4.95 -16.97 -28.26
C LYS A 266 -5.63 -18.02 -27.39
N ILE A 267 -6.94 -17.88 -27.23
CA ILE A 267 -7.83 -18.79 -26.48
C ILE A 267 -9.09 -19.12 -27.30
N GLU A 268 -9.01 -18.93 -28.62
CA GLU A 268 -10.17 -19.02 -29.53
C GLU A 268 -10.58 -20.48 -29.86
N SER A 269 -9.61 -21.41 -29.75
CA SER A 269 -9.80 -22.82 -30.06
C SER A 269 -9.25 -23.74 -29.00
N GLU A 270 -9.72 -25.00 -28.96
CA GLU A 270 -9.14 -26.03 -28.06
C GLU A 270 -7.65 -26.29 -28.36
N GLU A 271 -7.26 -26.18 -29.64
CA GLU A 271 -5.87 -26.32 -30.07
C GLU A 271 -4.98 -25.21 -29.47
N ASP A 272 -5.44 -23.95 -29.47
CA ASP A 272 -4.74 -22.84 -28.83
C ASP A 272 -4.51 -23.10 -27.33
N ILE A 273 -5.55 -23.61 -26.67
CA ILE A 273 -5.51 -23.94 -25.23
C ILE A 273 -4.52 -25.08 -24.94
N GLU A 274 -4.56 -26.14 -25.76
CA GLU A 274 -3.65 -27.28 -25.61
C GLU A 274 -2.19 -26.86 -25.88
N ASP A 275 -1.94 -26.03 -26.88
CA ASP A 275 -0.61 -25.52 -27.19
C ASP A 275 -0.06 -24.62 -26.08
N ALA A 276 -0.88 -23.76 -25.50
CA ALA A 276 -0.50 -22.97 -24.33
C ALA A 276 -0.17 -23.87 -23.12
N ALA A 277 -0.99 -24.88 -22.86
CA ALA A 277 -0.75 -25.83 -21.77
C ALA A 277 0.55 -26.65 -21.96
N LYS A 278 0.81 -27.13 -23.19
CA LYS A 278 2.07 -27.82 -23.55
C LYS A 278 3.27 -26.89 -23.34
N TYR A 279 3.12 -25.64 -23.71
CA TYR A 279 4.19 -24.67 -23.57
C TYR A 279 4.50 -24.36 -22.10
N PHE A 280 3.49 -24.07 -21.27
CA PHE A 280 3.71 -23.87 -19.83
C PHE A 280 4.35 -25.10 -19.16
N LYS A 281 3.89 -26.29 -19.55
CA LYS A 281 4.50 -27.55 -19.06
C LYS A 281 5.98 -27.65 -19.46
N LYS A 282 6.34 -27.25 -20.67
CA LYS A 282 7.73 -27.19 -21.11
C LYS A 282 8.55 -26.23 -20.24
N LEU A 283 8.03 -25.03 -19.95
CA LEU A 283 8.69 -24.06 -19.07
C LEU A 283 8.90 -24.60 -17.65
N LEU A 284 7.90 -25.31 -17.09
CA LEU A 284 8.00 -25.91 -15.75
C LEU A 284 9.00 -27.07 -15.68
N ASN A 285 9.21 -27.79 -16.79
CA ASN A 285 10.14 -28.91 -16.86
C ASN A 285 11.59 -28.49 -17.17
N ASP A 286 11.82 -27.23 -17.58
CA ASP A 286 13.17 -26.72 -17.80
C ASP A 286 13.82 -26.37 -16.44
N GLU A 287 14.94 -27.03 -16.16
CA GLU A 287 15.71 -26.85 -14.92
C GLU A 287 16.23 -25.41 -14.75
N ASN A 288 16.50 -24.70 -15.83
CA ASN A 288 16.91 -23.29 -15.79
C ASN A 288 15.79 -22.35 -15.25
N ASN A 289 14.55 -22.81 -15.26
CA ASN A 289 13.40 -22.05 -14.77
C ASN A 289 13.01 -22.37 -13.32
N TRP A 290 13.83 -23.13 -12.59
CA TRP A 290 13.48 -23.54 -11.23
C TRP A 290 13.11 -22.37 -10.33
N GLU A 291 13.89 -21.29 -10.38
CA GLU A 291 13.67 -20.09 -9.56
C GLU A 291 12.48 -19.23 -10.02
N TYR A 292 11.96 -19.51 -11.22
CA TYR A 292 10.85 -18.77 -11.84
C TYR A 292 9.55 -19.54 -11.85
N ARG A 293 9.45 -20.69 -11.21
CA ARG A 293 8.24 -21.51 -11.20
C ARG A 293 7.04 -20.79 -10.59
N ASP A 294 7.26 -19.97 -9.57
CA ASP A 294 6.23 -19.13 -8.99
C ASP A 294 5.61 -18.18 -10.01
N LYS A 295 6.42 -17.58 -10.86
CA LYS A 295 6.00 -16.69 -11.95
C LYS A 295 5.28 -17.47 -13.05
N ILE A 296 5.75 -18.67 -13.38
CA ILE A 296 5.10 -19.53 -14.40
C ILE A 296 3.68 -19.91 -13.94
N TYR A 297 3.52 -20.38 -12.71
CA TYR A 297 2.20 -20.70 -12.16
C TYR A 297 1.30 -19.48 -12.07
N TYR A 298 1.83 -18.32 -11.73
CA TYR A 298 1.08 -17.07 -11.71
C TYR A 298 0.54 -16.68 -13.11
N GLU A 299 1.36 -16.78 -14.15
CA GLU A 299 0.92 -16.49 -15.51
C GLU A 299 -0.03 -17.57 -16.07
N MET A 300 0.13 -18.84 -15.66
CA MET A 300 -0.87 -19.91 -15.93
C MET A 300 -2.22 -19.55 -15.30
N ALA A 301 -2.23 -19.03 -14.10
CA ALA A 301 -3.46 -18.56 -13.46
C ALA A 301 -4.09 -17.41 -14.23
N LYS A 302 -3.30 -16.39 -14.63
CA LYS A 302 -3.78 -15.28 -15.47
C LYS A 302 -4.37 -15.76 -16.81
N TYR A 303 -3.73 -16.75 -17.43
CA TYR A 303 -4.25 -17.37 -18.65
C TYR A 303 -5.63 -17.99 -18.42
N ASN A 304 -5.83 -18.73 -17.31
CA ASN A 304 -7.11 -19.33 -16.96
C ASN A 304 -8.16 -18.30 -16.54
N LEU A 305 -7.76 -17.18 -15.89
CA LEU A 305 -8.67 -16.06 -15.61
C LEU A 305 -9.26 -15.44 -16.87
N ARG A 306 -8.48 -15.32 -17.95
CA ARG A 306 -8.98 -14.84 -19.24
C ARG A 306 -10.01 -15.80 -19.87
N ARG A 307 -10.03 -17.06 -19.43
CA ARG A 307 -10.99 -18.09 -19.83
C ARG A 307 -12.15 -18.20 -18.85
N GLU A 308 -12.19 -17.35 -17.80
CA GLU A 308 -13.17 -17.40 -16.71
C GLU A 308 -13.13 -18.72 -15.91
N GLU A 309 -12.01 -19.45 -15.98
CA GLU A 309 -11.78 -20.71 -15.26
C GLU A 309 -11.20 -20.40 -13.87
N PHE A 310 -12.04 -19.89 -12.96
CA PHE A 310 -11.61 -19.36 -11.66
C PHE A 310 -11.02 -20.44 -10.74
N ASP A 311 -11.56 -21.64 -10.73
CA ASP A 311 -11.08 -22.73 -9.86
C ASP A 311 -9.68 -23.22 -10.26
N GLU A 312 -9.43 -23.37 -11.56
CA GLU A 312 -8.09 -23.72 -12.06
C GLU A 312 -7.11 -22.56 -11.85
N ALA A 313 -7.55 -21.30 -11.97
CA ALA A 313 -6.73 -20.15 -11.65
C ALA A 313 -6.33 -20.13 -10.18
N LEU A 314 -7.26 -20.35 -9.26
CA LEU A 314 -6.98 -20.44 -7.82
C LEU A 314 -6.00 -21.58 -7.48
N LYS A 315 -6.12 -22.72 -8.14
CA LYS A 315 -5.19 -23.85 -8.00
C LYS A 315 -3.77 -23.47 -8.41
N TYR A 316 -3.59 -22.84 -9.58
CA TYR A 316 -2.27 -22.40 -10.02
C TYR A 316 -1.71 -21.26 -9.15
N LEU A 317 -2.54 -20.33 -8.64
CA LEU A 317 -2.09 -19.33 -7.68
C LEU A 317 -1.60 -19.96 -6.38
N ASN A 318 -2.28 -21.00 -5.89
CA ASN A 318 -1.84 -21.72 -4.73
C ASN A 318 -0.50 -22.44 -4.96
N GLU A 319 -0.31 -23.10 -6.12
CA GLU A 319 1.00 -23.67 -6.49
C GLU A 319 2.09 -22.57 -6.57
N SER A 320 1.78 -21.40 -7.14
CA SER A 320 2.68 -20.24 -7.15
C SER A 320 3.15 -19.85 -5.75
N VAL A 321 2.21 -19.73 -4.80
CA VAL A 321 2.50 -19.43 -3.40
C VAL A 321 3.37 -20.50 -2.73
N GLN A 322 3.08 -21.79 -2.99
CA GLN A 322 3.80 -22.91 -2.38
C GLN A 322 5.25 -22.98 -2.83
N VAL A 323 5.52 -22.76 -4.12
CA VAL A 323 6.89 -22.82 -4.67
C VAL A 323 7.69 -21.55 -4.44
N SER A 324 7.03 -20.43 -4.14
CA SER A 324 7.70 -19.14 -3.89
C SER A 324 8.39 -19.15 -2.54
N THR A 325 9.71 -19.32 -2.55
CA THR A 325 10.52 -19.41 -1.31
C THR A 325 11.10 -18.08 -0.87
N ASN A 326 11.72 -17.34 -1.78
CA ASN A 326 12.46 -16.11 -1.50
C ASN A 326 11.86 -14.87 -2.19
N ASN A 327 10.87 -15.05 -3.05
CA ASN A 327 10.26 -13.99 -3.84
C ASN A 327 8.97 -13.49 -3.17
N THR A 328 9.12 -12.67 -2.11
CA THR A 328 7.98 -12.12 -1.36
C THR A 328 7.07 -11.26 -2.23
N VAL A 329 7.64 -10.54 -3.21
CA VAL A 329 6.88 -9.70 -4.14
C VAL A 329 5.95 -10.56 -5.01
N GLN A 330 6.47 -11.61 -5.68
CA GLN A 330 5.64 -12.51 -6.48
C GLN A 330 4.59 -13.23 -5.63
N LYS A 331 4.98 -13.66 -4.42
CA LYS A 331 4.07 -14.30 -3.48
C LYS A 331 2.90 -13.40 -3.09
N SER A 332 3.17 -12.11 -2.86
CA SER A 332 2.13 -11.12 -2.55
C SER A 332 1.17 -10.92 -3.72
N TYR A 333 1.67 -10.88 -4.95
CA TYR A 333 0.80 -10.80 -6.13
C TYR A 333 -0.10 -12.03 -6.30
N SER A 334 0.42 -13.22 -5.96
CA SER A 334 -0.38 -14.46 -6.02
C SER A 334 -1.50 -14.45 -4.98
N TYR A 335 -1.22 -14.04 -3.74
CA TYR A 335 -2.26 -13.86 -2.72
C TYR A 335 -3.26 -12.76 -3.09
N LEU A 336 -2.76 -11.62 -3.56
CA LEU A 336 -3.63 -10.51 -4.00
C LEU A 336 -4.60 -10.98 -5.09
N LYS A 337 -4.10 -11.71 -6.08
CA LYS A 337 -4.95 -12.22 -7.17
C LYS A 337 -5.99 -13.23 -6.68
N MET A 338 -5.66 -14.08 -5.69
CA MET A 338 -6.64 -14.96 -5.04
C MET A 338 -7.71 -14.13 -4.30
N GLY A 339 -7.28 -13.11 -3.56
CA GLY A 339 -8.20 -12.18 -2.89
C GLY A 339 -9.14 -11.48 -3.87
N GLU A 340 -8.63 -11.00 -4.99
CA GLU A 340 -9.41 -10.36 -6.06
C GLU A 340 -10.47 -11.31 -6.64
N ILE A 341 -10.13 -12.57 -6.92
CA ILE A 341 -11.08 -13.57 -7.43
C ILE A 341 -12.23 -13.77 -6.43
N TYR A 342 -11.91 -13.97 -5.16
CA TYR A 342 -12.94 -14.15 -4.12
C TYR A 342 -13.78 -12.89 -3.93
N TYR A 343 -13.18 -11.71 -4.02
CA TYR A 343 -13.86 -10.44 -3.81
C TYR A 343 -14.78 -10.07 -4.99
N TYR A 344 -14.24 -10.02 -6.21
CA TYR A 344 -14.96 -9.50 -7.36
C TYR A 344 -15.83 -10.54 -8.07
N GLU A 345 -15.31 -11.77 -8.24
CA GLU A 345 -15.97 -12.79 -9.05
C GLU A 345 -16.90 -13.66 -8.21
N GLN A 346 -16.43 -14.12 -7.05
CA GLN A 346 -17.20 -15.04 -6.21
C GLN A 346 -18.00 -14.33 -5.11
N LYS A 347 -17.82 -13.04 -4.89
CA LYS A 347 -18.44 -12.26 -3.81
C LYS A 347 -18.31 -12.92 -2.44
N ASN A 348 -17.24 -13.69 -2.24
CA ASN A 348 -16.93 -14.35 -0.97
C ASN A 348 -15.95 -13.50 -0.16
N PHE A 349 -16.49 -12.53 0.58
CA PHE A 349 -15.71 -11.56 1.33
C PHE A 349 -14.91 -12.17 2.50
N GLU A 350 -15.35 -13.32 3.03
CA GLU A 350 -14.60 -14.03 4.08
C GLU A 350 -13.30 -14.63 3.53
N GLN A 351 -13.37 -15.33 2.40
CA GLN A 351 -12.17 -15.85 1.75
C GLN A 351 -11.29 -14.71 1.22
N ALA A 352 -11.90 -13.67 0.65
CA ALA A 352 -11.18 -12.48 0.25
C ALA A 352 -10.37 -11.88 1.43
N ALA A 353 -10.98 -11.72 2.61
CA ALA A 353 -10.32 -11.21 3.80
C ALA A 353 -9.06 -11.99 4.16
N LEU A 354 -9.10 -13.33 4.12
CA LEU A 354 -7.95 -14.20 4.42
C LEU A 354 -6.79 -13.97 3.45
N TYR A 355 -7.10 -13.82 2.17
CA TYR A 355 -6.06 -13.63 1.14
C TYR A 355 -5.53 -12.20 1.10
N TYR A 356 -6.36 -11.17 1.34
CA TYR A 356 -5.88 -9.81 1.48
C TYR A 356 -5.00 -9.63 2.73
N ASP A 357 -5.36 -10.26 3.86
CA ASP A 357 -4.51 -10.28 5.06
C ASP A 357 -3.17 -10.98 4.78
N SER A 358 -3.21 -12.15 4.13
CA SER A 358 -1.99 -12.86 3.70
C SER A 358 -1.14 -12.03 2.73
N THR A 359 -1.76 -11.22 1.87
CA THR A 359 -1.08 -10.31 0.96
C THR A 359 -0.29 -9.27 1.75
N ILE A 360 -0.92 -8.57 2.68
CA ILE A 360 -0.28 -7.50 3.47
C ILE A 360 0.84 -8.02 4.35
N GLN A 361 0.72 -9.24 4.89
CA GLN A 361 1.79 -9.85 5.68
C GLN A 361 3.10 -10.07 4.91
N VAL A 362 3.04 -10.24 3.59
CA VAL A 362 4.22 -10.54 2.77
C VAL A 362 4.58 -9.44 1.77
N MET A 363 3.66 -8.53 1.45
CA MET A 363 3.84 -7.47 0.46
C MET A 363 4.76 -6.37 1.00
N PRO A 364 5.88 -6.07 0.33
CA PRO A 364 6.71 -4.95 0.74
C PRO A 364 6.01 -3.59 0.52
N PRO A 365 6.19 -2.60 1.41
CA PRO A 365 5.50 -1.30 1.32
C PRO A 365 5.76 -0.49 0.04
N HIS A 366 6.87 -0.78 -0.66
CA HIS A 366 7.21 -0.09 -1.91
C HIS A 366 6.52 -0.69 -3.15
N VAL A 367 5.82 -1.81 -3.01
CA VAL A 367 5.07 -2.43 -4.10
C VAL A 367 3.83 -1.59 -4.39
N LYS A 368 3.53 -1.45 -5.69
CA LYS A 368 2.37 -0.69 -6.14
C LYS A 368 1.07 -1.16 -5.48
N ASN A 369 0.19 -0.22 -5.19
CA ASN A 369 -1.11 -0.44 -4.55
C ASN A 369 -1.04 -1.00 -3.11
N TYR A 370 0.13 -0.99 -2.44
CA TYR A 370 0.23 -1.45 -1.06
C TYR A 370 -0.78 -0.78 -0.13
N GLU A 371 -0.89 0.55 -0.16
CA GLU A 371 -1.80 1.28 0.72
C GLU A 371 -3.29 0.97 0.42
N ASN A 372 -3.68 0.92 -0.86
CA ASN A 372 -5.05 0.57 -1.24
C ASN A 372 -5.38 -0.88 -0.85
N THR A 373 -4.43 -1.80 -1.03
CA THR A 373 -4.58 -3.20 -0.63
C THR A 373 -4.73 -3.33 0.88
N LYS A 374 -3.97 -2.54 1.64
CA LYS A 374 -4.03 -2.49 3.10
C LYS A 374 -5.36 -1.95 3.59
N GLU A 375 -5.85 -0.85 3.02
CA GLU A 375 -7.16 -0.27 3.35
C GLU A 375 -8.29 -1.29 3.11
N LEU A 376 -8.26 -2.01 1.98
CA LEU A 376 -9.24 -3.04 1.69
C LEU A 376 -9.10 -4.24 2.64
N ALA A 377 -7.87 -4.64 2.98
CA ALA A 377 -7.65 -5.70 3.97
C ALA A 377 -8.21 -5.33 5.36
N GLU A 378 -8.02 -4.09 5.81
CA GLU A 378 -8.58 -3.57 7.06
C GLU A 378 -10.11 -3.55 7.01
N THR A 379 -10.69 -3.12 5.90
CA THR A 379 -12.14 -3.13 5.66
C THR A 379 -12.72 -4.56 5.72
N LEU A 380 -12.07 -5.51 5.05
CA LEU A 380 -12.51 -6.90 5.07
C LEU A 380 -12.32 -7.57 6.43
N LYS A 381 -11.31 -7.16 7.19
CA LYS A 381 -11.13 -7.59 8.58
C LYS A 381 -12.26 -7.08 9.49
N GLU A 382 -12.67 -5.83 9.31
CA GLU A 382 -13.82 -5.27 10.00
C GLU A 382 -15.10 -6.02 9.63
N PHE A 383 -15.32 -6.28 8.34
CA PHE A 383 -16.42 -7.09 7.84
C PHE A 383 -16.47 -8.47 8.51
N THR A 384 -15.36 -9.21 8.47
CA THR A 384 -15.32 -10.57 9.07
C THR A 384 -15.53 -10.56 10.57
N LYS A 385 -15.10 -9.52 11.28
CA LYS A 385 -15.35 -9.33 12.71
C LYS A 385 -16.85 -9.28 13.00
N TYR A 386 -17.59 -8.43 12.29
CA TYR A 386 -19.04 -8.27 12.54
C TYR A 386 -19.83 -9.47 12.01
N LEU A 387 -19.46 -10.04 10.87
CA LEU A 387 -20.07 -11.27 10.37
C LEU A 387 -19.92 -12.42 11.36
N LYS A 388 -18.71 -12.59 11.92
CA LYS A 388 -18.44 -13.59 12.96
C LYS A 388 -19.24 -13.29 14.22
N GLN A 389 -19.32 -12.03 14.66
CA GLN A 389 -20.15 -11.62 15.80
C GLN A 389 -21.60 -12.06 15.60
N VAL A 390 -22.20 -11.75 14.45
CA VAL A 390 -23.57 -12.15 14.12
C VAL A 390 -23.72 -13.67 14.20
N ARG A 391 -22.87 -14.44 13.52
CA ARG A 391 -22.92 -15.91 13.51
C ARG A 391 -22.72 -16.53 14.88
N ASP A 392 -21.79 -16.00 15.68
CA ASP A 392 -21.54 -16.50 17.03
C ASP A 392 -22.76 -16.27 17.93
N GLN A 393 -23.42 -15.10 17.84
CA GLN A 393 -24.63 -14.84 18.62
C GLN A 393 -25.81 -15.72 18.16
N GLU A 394 -26.01 -15.89 16.85
CA GLU A 394 -27.03 -16.81 16.29
C GLU A 394 -26.83 -18.24 16.75
N ARG A 395 -25.55 -18.70 16.69
CA ARG A 395 -25.18 -20.03 17.17
C ARG A 395 -25.53 -20.21 18.66
N LEU A 396 -25.20 -19.23 19.50
CA LEU A 396 -25.52 -19.27 20.93
C LEU A 396 -27.03 -19.32 21.19
N LEU A 397 -27.84 -18.55 20.47
CA LEU A 397 -29.30 -18.58 20.56
C LEU A 397 -29.86 -19.94 20.09
N LYS A 398 -29.33 -20.49 19.01
CA LYS A 398 -29.69 -21.82 18.51
C LYS A 398 -29.40 -22.90 19.55
N LEU A 399 -28.21 -22.88 20.15
CA LEU A 399 -27.82 -23.83 21.19
C LEU A 399 -28.69 -23.69 22.45
N ALA A 400 -29.04 -22.45 22.83
CA ALA A 400 -29.94 -22.22 23.98
C ALA A 400 -31.40 -22.74 23.77
N ALA A 401 -31.80 -22.89 22.51
CA ALA A 401 -33.12 -23.43 22.14
C ALA A 401 -33.14 -24.97 21.94
N MET A 402 -31.97 -25.61 21.87
CA MET A 402 -31.84 -27.06 21.66
C MET A 402 -32.04 -27.85 22.99
N PRO A 403 -32.51 -29.09 22.93
CA PRO A 403 -32.46 -30.00 24.06
C PRO A 403 -31.05 -30.23 24.57
N LYS A 404 -30.87 -30.33 25.90
CA LYS A 404 -29.52 -30.43 26.49
C LYS A 404 -28.70 -31.61 25.99
N GLU A 405 -29.37 -32.74 25.73
CA GLU A 405 -28.72 -33.95 25.20
C GLU A 405 -28.18 -33.75 23.79
N GLU A 406 -28.85 -32.98 22.96
CA GLU A 406 -28.41 -32.65 21.58
C GLU A 406 -27.29 -31.59 21.56
N VAL A 407 -27.24 -30.73 22.57
CA VAL A 407 -26.18 -29.69 22.67
C VAL A 407 -24.79 -30.32 22.83
N ASP A 408 -24.69 -31.38 23.64
CA ASP A 408 -23.43 -32.06 23.90
C ASP A 408 -22.87 -32.71 22.62
N GLU A 409 -23.72 -33.44 21.90
CA GLU A 409 -23.35 -34.07 20.63
C GLU A 409 -22.95 -33.01 19.57
N TYR A 410 -23.69 -31.92 19.49
CA TYR A 410 -23.39 -30.82 18.55
C TYR A 410 -22.04 -30.18 18.86
N LEU A 411 -21.75 -29.86 20.12
CA LEU A 411 -20.48 -29.22 20.52
C LEU A 411 -19.29 -30.19 20.39
N GLU A 412 -19.46 -31.46 20.65
CA GLU A 412 -18.42 -32.49 20.44
C GLU A 412 -18.07 -32.59 18.96
N ASN A 413 -19.07 -32.62 18.08
CA ASN A 413 -18.86 -32.61 16.63
C ASN A 413 -18.14 -31.36 16.15
N GLU A 414 -18.49 -30.17 16.67
CA GLU A 414 -17.77 -28.95 16.35
C GLU A 414 -16.30 -29.00 16.79
N ILE A 415 -16.02 -29.50 17.99
CA ILE A 415 -14.66 -29.65 18.51
C ILE A 415 -13.85 -30.61 17.62
N GLU A 416 -14.46 -31.71 17.17
CA GLU A 416 -13.80 -32.66 16.29
C GLU A 416 -13.49 -32.05 14.92
N GLN A 417 -14.44 -31.33 14.31
CA GLN A 417 -14.23 -30.60 13.05
C GLN A 417 -13.12 -29.52 13.15
N GLU A 418 -13.06 -28.81 14.26
CA GLU A 418 -12.02 -27.80 14.50
C GLU A 418 -10.64 -28.48 14.62
N LYS A 419 -10.54 -29.60 15.35
CA LYS A 419 -9.31 -30.40 15.45
C LYS A 419 -8.87 -30.96 14.10
N GLU A 420 -9.81 -31.52 13.31
CA GLU A 420 -9.50 -31.95 11.95
C GLU A 420 -9.00 -30.81 11.05
N GLY A 421 -9.59 -29.64 11.16
CA GLY A 421 -9.14 -28.44 10.44
C GLY A 421 -7.70 -28.06 10.77
N ILE A 422 -7.35 -28.06 12.06
CA ILE A 422 -5.98 -27.80 12.54
C ILE A 422 -5.00 -28.86 11.99
N LEU A 423 -5.35 -30.13 12.01
CA LEU A 423 -4.51 -31.21 11.48
C LEU A 423 -4.30 -31.09 9.97
N LYS A 424 -5.35 -30.79 9.20
CA LYS A 424 -5.26 -30.55 7.75
C LYS A 424 -4.37 -29.33 7.43
N TYR A 425 -4.49 -28.25 8.20
CA TYR A 425 -3.64 -27.08 8.04
C TYR A 425 -2.15 -27.43 8.27
N GLN A 426 -1.85 -28.20 9.31
CA GLN A 426 -0.48 -28.60 9.61
C GLN A 426 0.09 -29.56 8.57
N GLU A 427 -0.71 -30.51 8.09
CA GLU A 427 -0.29 -31.41 7.02
C GLU A 427 0.01 -30.64 5.72
N ASN A 428 -0.83 -29.70 5.33
CA ASN A 428 -0.59 -28.86 4.18
C ASN A 428 0.68 -28.02 4.34
N LYS A 429 0.94 -27.50 5.54
CA LYS A 429 2.17 -26.76 5.87
C LYS A 429 3.39 -27.68 5.75
N ARG A 430 3.34 -28.91 6.29
CA ARG A 430 4.41 -29.91 6.20
C ARG A 430 4.69 -30.27 4.74
N LEU A 431 3.66 -30.56 3.94
CA LEU A 431 3.79 -30.87 2.52
C LEU A 431 4.42 -29.68 1.73
N GLY A 432 4.05 -28.47 2.07
CA GLY A 432 4.68 -27.26 1.51
C GLY A 432 6.17 -27.15 1.87
N GLU A 433 6.55 -27.46 3.11
CA GLU A 433 7.95 -27.48 3.54
C GLU A 433 8.76 -28.62 2.90
N GLU A 434 8.17 -29.79 2.68
CA GLU A 434 8.80 -30.90 1.98
C GLU A 434 9.04 -30.57 0.50
N LYS A 435 8.06 -29.98 -0.20
CA LYS A 435 8.22 -29.45 -1.57
C LYS A 435 9.35 -28.42 -1.64
N ARG A 436 9.49 -27.57 -0.61
CA ARG A 436 10.60 -26.59 -0.49
C ARG A 436 11.97 -27.24 -0.28
N LYS A 437 12.06 -28.33 0.51
CA LYS A 437 13.30 -29.06 0.77
C LYS A 437 13.80 -29.87 -0.44
N GLN A 438 12.91 -30.26 -1.35
CA GLN A 438 13.23 -30.92 -2.61
C GLN A 438 13.71 -29.95 -3.70
N ALA A 439 13.60 -28.64 -3.47
CA ALA A 439 14.18 -27.63 -4.35
C ALA A 439 15.70 -27.79 -4.38
N PRO A 440 16.33 -27.83 -5.56
CA PRO A 440 17.80 -27.80 -5.66
C PRO A 440 18.30 -26.56 -4.91
N SER A 441 19.21 -26.78 -3.96
CA SER A 441 19.78 -25.65 -3.24
C SER A 441 20.54 -24.77 -4.23
N ALA A 442 20.25 -23.46 -4.24
CA ALA A 442 20.85 -22.42 -5.09
C ALA A 442 22.39 -22.31 -4.96
N THR A 443 23.04 -23.29 -4.38
CA THR A 443 24.50 -23.37 -4.20
C THR A 443 25.26 -23.81 -5.45
N SER A 444 24.59 -24.22 -6.55
CA SER A 444 25.27 -24.65 -7.76
C SER A 444 25.45 -23.56 -8.84
N GLU A 445 24.78 -22.41 -8.75
CA GLU A 445 24.82 -21.39 -9.84
C GLU A 445 25.73 -20.19 -9.61
N LEU A 446 26.40 -20.07 -8.47
CA LEU A 446 27.45 -19.06 -8.27
C LEU A 446 28.74 -19.34 -9.04
N THR A 447 28.79 -20.44 -9.85
CA THR A 447 29.97 -20.83 -10.62
C THR A 447 29.91 -20.46 -12.11
N SER A 448 28.81 -19.85 -12.61
CA SER A 448 28.70 -19.52 -14.05
C SER A 448 28.92 -18.06 -14.44
N GLN A 449 29.37 -17.21 -13.51
CA GLN A 449 29.95 -15.91 -13.93
C GLN A 449 31.36 -16.11 -14.42
N LYS A 450 31.53 -16.19 -15.74
CA LYS A 450 32.78 -16.38 -16.43
C LYS A 450 33.84 -15.26 -16.25
N ASP A 451 33.57 -14.24 -15.44
CA ASP A 451 34.45 -13.10 -15.18
C ASP A 451 34.73 -12.84 -13.69
N ALA A 452 34.30 -13.71 -12.78
CA ALA A 452 34.71 -13.61 -11.40
C ALA A 452 36.05 -14.36 -11.22
N GLY A 453 37.13 -13.65 -10.98
CA GLY A 453 38.45 -14.23 -10.63
C GLY A 453 38.32 -15.25 -9.50
N TRP A 454 39.37 -16.03 -9.26
CA TRP A 454 39.39 -17.12 -8.31
C TRP A 454 38.68 -16.76 -6.98
N TYR A 455 37.80 -17.67 -6.48
CA TYR A 455 36.90 -17.49 -5.31
C TYR A 455 37.52 -16.72 -4.12
N PHE A 456 38.80 -16.97 -3.81
CA PHE A 456 39.49 -16.31 -2.68
C PHE A 456 39.74 -14.81 -2.89
N TYR A 457 39.68 -14.32 -4.11
CA TYR A 457 39.80 -12.89 -4.43
C TYR A 457 38.42 -12.18 -4.52
N ASN A 458 37.37 -12.96 -4.54
CA ASN A 458 36.00 -12.41 -4.54
C ASN A 458 35.47 -12.26 -3.09
N SER A 459 35.53 -11.05 -2.55
CA SER A 459 35.10 -10.74 -1.18
C SER A 459 33.62 -11.05 -0.93
N THR A 460 32.75 -10.79 -1.92
CA THR A 460 31.30 -11.05 -1.85
C THR A 460 31.01 -12.55 -1.81
N ALA A 461 31.62 -13.33 -2.67
CA ALA A 461 31.50 -14.79 -2.68
C ALA A 461 32.01 -15.43 -1.39
N ARG A 462 33.05 -14.89 -0.77
CA ARG A 462 33.56 -15.35 0.53
C ARG A 462 32.61 -15.10 1.67
N VAL A 463 32.01 -13.90 1.76
CA VAL A 463 31.04 -13.54 2.79
C VAL A 463 29.78 -14.41 2.67
N VAL A 464 29.23 -14.56 1.47
CA VAL A 464 28.06 -15.41 1.21
C VAL A 464 28.40 -16.88 1.53
N GLY A 465 29.56 -17.36 1.13
CA GLY A 465 30.04 -18.72 1.44
C GLY A 465 30.18 -18.96 2.93
N GLN A 466 30.73 -18.01 3.68
CA GLN A 466 30.85 -18.07 5.15
C GLN A 466 29.49 -18.10 5.84
N THR A 467 28.57 -17.25 5.41
CA THR A 467 27.20 -17.21 5.96
C THR A 467 26.44 -18.51 5.70
N THR A 468 26.57 -19.06 4.49
CA THR A 468 25.98 -20.35 4.11
C THR A 468 26.59 -21.51 4.91
N PHE A 469 27.90 -21.49 5.11
CA PHE A 469 28.61 -22.48 5.92
C PHE A 469 28.12 -22.48 7.38
N ILE A 470 28.07 -21.30 8.01
CA ILE A 470 27.61 -21.14 9.40
C ILE A 470 26.15 -21.62 9.53
N ARG A 471 25.28 -21.29 8.57
CA ARG A 471 23.88 -21.73 8.56
C ARG A 471 23.73 -23.25 8.43
N THR A 472 24.56 -23.89 7.59
CA THR A 472 24.45 -25.33 7.30
C THR A 472 25.17 -26.20 8.34
N TRP A 473 26.31 -25.73 8.83
CA TRP A 473 27.22 -26.53 9.67
C TRP A 473 27.44 -25.96 11.08
N GLY A 474 26.87 -24.78 11.38
CA GLY A 474 27.11 -24.08 12.63
C GLY A 474 28.50 -23.47 12.73
N ASN A 475 28.84 -22.96 13.91
CA ASN A 475 30.15 -22.33 14.17
C ASN A 475 31.19 -23.42 14.50
N ARG A 476 31.70 -24.10 13.47
CA ARG A 476 32.66 -25.20 13.62
C ARG A 476 34.08 -24.68 13.51
N LYS A 477 34.96 -25.19 14.37
CA LYS A 477 36.39 -24.89 14.32
C LYS A 477 37.04 -25.57 13.13
N LEU A 478 38.07 -24.92 12.54
CA LEU A 478 38.87 -25.48 11.47
C LEU A 478 39.76 -26.60 12.04
N GLU A 479 39.37 -27.86 11.83
CA GLU A 479 40.05 -29.05 12.29
C GLU A 479 39.80 -30.22 11.37
N ASP A 480 40.64 -31.24 11.42
CA ASP A 480 40.49 -32.44 10.59
C ASP A 480 39.15 -33.16 10.91
N ASN A 481 38.51 -33.66 9.87
CA ASN A 481 37.22 -34.35 9.93
C ASN A 481 36.05 -33.49 10.45
N TRP A 482 36.05 -32.17 10.31
CA TRP A 482 34.99 -31.25 10.75
C TRP A 482 33.61 -31.57 10.17
N ARG A 483 33.52 -32.32 9.05
CA ARG A 483 32.24 -32.73 8.43
C ARG A 483 31.56 -33.91 9.13
N ARG A 484 32.25 -34.66 10.01
CA ARG A 484 31.66 -35.80 10.71
C ARG A 484 30.75 -35.36 11.85
N SER A 485 29.52 -35.87 11.88
CA SER A 485 28.53 -35.59 12.93
C SER A 485 28.90 -36.23 14.28
N LYS A 486 29.68 -37.33 14.25
CA LYS A 486 30.20 -38.00 15.46
C LYS A 486 31.72 -38.10 15.35
N LYS A 487 32.44 -37.41 16.23
CA LYS A 487 33.87 -37.59 16.41
C LYS A 487 34.10 -38.76 17.38
N ILE A 488 34.95 -39.71 17.02
CA ILE A 488 35.48 -40.67 17.95
C ILE A 488 36.65 -39.94 18.65
N THR A 489 36.39 -39.42 19.85
CA THR A 489 37.45 -38.92 20.74
C THR A 489 37.97 -40.12 21.51
N ASN A 490 39.07 -40.70 21.04
CA ASN A 490 39.95 -41.48 21.90
C ASN A 490 40.85 -40.47 22.59
N PHE A 491 40.61 -40.20 23.85
CA PHE A 491 41.61 -40.06 24.92
C PHE A 491 40.91 -39.66 26.21
N ASP A 492 41.28 -40.35 27.28
CA ASP A 492 40.90 -40.20 28.65
C ASP A 492 40.95 -38.80 29.14
N ASP A 493 39.90 -38.33 29.82
CA ASP A 493 40.05 -37.75 31.14
C ASP A 493 38.73 -37.84 31.94
N ASN A 494 38.85 -38.39 33.13
CA ASN A 494 37.79 -38.56 34.09
C ASN A 494 37.23 -37.22 34.54
N THR A 495 35.95 -36.98 34.35
CA THR A 495 35.14 -36.28 35.36
C THR A 495 33.66 -36.69 35.15
N ASN A 496 33.09 -37.22 36.19
CA ASN A 496 31.69 -37.56 36.39
C ASN A 496 30.77 -36.43 36.04
N THR A 497 29.82 -36.66 35.11
CA THR A 497 28.48 -36.11 35.24
C THR A 497 27.48 -37.04 34.51
N ASN A 498 26.55 -37.54 35.30
CA ASN A 498 25.40 -38.32 34.87
C ASN A 498 24.62 -37.64 33.77
N GLN A 499 24.53 -38.25 32.59
CA GLN A 499 23.47 -37.94 31.60
C GLN A 499 22.63 -39.20 31.38
N PRO A 500 21.30 -39.08 31.46
CA PRO A 500 20.39 -40.21 31.22
C PRO A 500 20.29 -40.51 29.72
N THR A 501 20.24 -41.79 29.41
CA THR A 501 20.13 -42.40 28.09
C THR A 501 18.90 -41.93 27.32
N ALA A 502 19.16 -41.45 26.09
CA ALA A 502 18.18 -40.91 25.15
C ALA A 502 17.40 -42.02 24.37
N ASN A 503 16.64 -42.86 25.05
CA ASN A 503 15.77 -43.81 24.35
C ASN A 503 14.31 -43.85 24.84
N ASN A 504 13.89 -42.95 25.75
CA ASN A 504 12.49 -42.84 26.19
C ASN A 504 11.87 -41.45 25.97
N LYS A 505 12.48 -40.55 25.14
CA LYS A 505 11.92 -39.23 24.85
C LYS A 505 11.18 -39.12 23.51
N ALA A 506 11.27 -40.12 22.64
CA ALA A 506 10.60 -40.02 21.33
C ALA A 506 9.06 -40.17 21.45
N ASN A 507 8.58 -41.03 22.37
CA ASN A 507 7.13 -41.26 22.53
C ASN A 507 6.44 -40.18 23.39
N ASN A 508 7.18 -39.52 24.32
CA ASN A 508 6.60 -38.41 25.09
C ASN A 508 6.64 -37.05 24.33
N ALA A 509 7.57 -36.87 23.36
CA ALA A 509 7.64 -35.66 22.56
C ALA A 509 6.51 -35.59 21.51
N GLU A 510 6.00 -36.71 21.02
CA GLU A 510 4.84 -36.72 20.12
C GLU A 510 3.53 -36.44 20.88
N GLN A 511 3.39 -36.94 22.12
CA GLN A 511 2.22 -36.61 22.95
C GLN A 511 2.23 -35.18 23.49
N GLU A 512 3.37 -34.64 23.92
CA GLU A 512 3.49 -33.22 24.32
C GLU A 512 3.30 -32.24 23.14
N GLN A 513 3.74 -32.61 21.92
CA GLN A 513 3.50 -31.77 20.73
C GLN A 513 2.05 -31.82 20.25
N THR A 514 1.33 -32.95 20.45
CA THR A 514 -0.08 -33.04 20.08
C THR A 514 -1.01 -32.34 21.08
N GLU A 515 -0.65 -32.27 22.35
CA GLU A 515 -1.42 -31.48 23.34
C GLU A 515 -1.29 -29.97 23.11
N ASP A 516 -0.12 -29.47 22.70
CA ASP A 516 0.11 -28.04 22.40
C ASP A 516 -0.57 -27.57 21.09
N ILE A 517 -0.78 -28.49 20.13
CA ILE A 517 -1.44 -28.22 18.85
C ILE A 517 -2.92 -27.81 19.03
N PHE A 518 -3.59 -28.39 20.01
CA PHE A 518 -5.01 -28.13 20.30
C PHE A 518 -5.23 -27.17 21.47
N ALA A 519 -4.19 -26.50 21.96
CA ALA A 519 -4.28 -25.55 23.08
C ALA A 519 -5.24 -24.39 22.82
N SER A 520 -5.49 -24.05 21.54
CA SER A 520 -6.46 -23.02 21.14
C SER A 520 -7.91 -23.49 21.12
N VAL A 521 -8.16 -24.82 21.17
CA VAL A 521 -9.52 -25.39 21.08
C VAL A 521 -10.17 -25.34 22.44
N LYS A 522 -11.29 -24.60 22.57
CA LYS A 522 -12.04 -24.51 23.84
C LYS A 522 -12.63 -25.87 24.22
N SER A 523 -12.52 -26.24 25.51
CA SER A 523 -13.13 -27.44 26.05
C SER A 523 -14.65 -27.43 25.95
N LEU A 524 -15.28 -28.59 26.03
CA LEU A 524 -16.74 -28.73 25.99
C LEU A 524 -17.41 -27.91 27.12
N GLU A 525 -16.87 -27.97 28.34
CA GLU A 525 -17.40 -27.19 29.47
C GLU A 525 -17.30 -25.70 29.26
N ALA A 526 -16.20 -25.21 28.69
CA ALA A 526 -16.01 -23.79 28.39
C ALA A 526 -17.03 -23.31 27.35
N ARG A 527 -17.33 -24.13 26.34
CA ARG A 527 -18.34 -23.80 25.31
C ARG A 527 -19.77 -23.81 25.88
N LYS A 528 -20.08 -24.78 26.77
CA LYS A 528 -21.37 -24.84 27.47
C LYS A 528 -21.61 -23.63 28.37
N ALA A 529 -20.58 -23.13 29.04
CA ALA A 529 -20.67 -21.96 29.90
C ALA A 529 -21.03 -20.66 29.15
N GLU A 530 -20.81 -20.62 27.84
CA GLU A 530 -21.13 -19.47 26.99
C GLU A 530 -22.60 -19.45 26.54
N ILE A 531 -23.36 -20.57 26.72
CA ILE A 531 -24.73 -20.66 26.23
C ILE A 531 -25.69 -19.88 27.13
N PRO A 532 -26.51 -18.96 26.58
CA PRO A 532 -27.39 -18.10 27.35
C PRO A 532 -28.65 -18.84 27.78
N TYR A 533 -28.65 -19.55 28.92
CA TYR A 533 -29.80 -20.26 29.41
C TYR A 533 -30.82 -19.39 30.20
N ASN A 534 -30.37 -18.25 30.73
CA ASN A 534 -31.26 -17.34 31.46
C ASN A 534 -31.59 -16.10 30.60
N GLU A 535 -32.70 -15.42 30.94
CA GLU A 535 -33.24 -14.30 30.18
C GLU A 535 -32.26 -13.10 30.14
N THR A 536 -31.51 -12.83 31.21
CA THR A 536 -30.53 -11.75 31.24
C THR A 536 -29.37 -12.02 30.22
N GLN A 537 -28.86 -13.24 30.18
CA GLN A 537 -27.84 -13.64 29.21
C GLN A 537 -28.39 -13.58 27.77
N LYS A 538 -29.65 -13.99 27.55
CA LYS A 538 -30.28 -13.88 26.22
C LYS A 538 -30.39 -12.43 25.76
N LEU A 539 -30.78 -11.51 26.66
CA LEU A 539 -30.83 -10.08 26.35
C LEU A 539 -29.46 -9.53 25.93
N GLU A 540 -28.36 -9.93 26.59
CA GLU A 540 -27.00 -9.53 26.20
C GLU A 540 -26.63 -10.08 24.82
N VAL A 541 -27.01 -11.32 24.51
CA VAL A 541 -26.78 -11.94 23.20
C VAL A 541 -27.58 -11.22 22.11
N TYR A 542 -28.85 -10.93 22.37
CA TYR A 542 -29.70 -10.15 21.43
C TYR A 542 -29.17 -8.75 21.19
N ALA A 543 -28.67 -8.03 22.21
CA ALA A 543 -28.08 -6.72 22.05
C ALA A 543 -26.80 -6.78 21.18
N LYS A 544 -25.95 -7.80 21.39
CA LYS A 544 -24.75 -8.02 20.55
C LYS A 544 -25.11 -8.42 19.12
N LEU A 545 -26.18 -9.19 18.91
CA LEU A 545 -26.67 -9.57 17.60
C LEU A 545 -27.20 -8.36 16.84
N GLU A 546 -28.01 -7.53 17.50
CA GLU A 546 -28.53 -6.27 16.95
C GLU A 546 -27.40 -5.35 16.53
N GLN A 547 -26.42 -5.09 17.42
CA GLN A 547 -25.25 -4.30 17.13
C GLN A 547 -24.44 -4.90 15.97
N GLY A 548 -24.23 -6.23 15.96
CA GLY A 548 -23.49 -6.92 14.90
C GLY A 548 -24.15 -6.75 13.53
N LEU A 549 -25.48 -6.89 13.44
CA LEU A 549 -26.24 -6.67 12.20
C LEU A 549 -26.15 -5.21 11.74
N PHE A 550 -26.27 -4.27 12.66
CA PHE A 550 -26.17 -2.86 12.34
C PHE A 550 -24.80 -2.47 11.79
N GLU A 551 -23.72 -2.85 12.48
CA GLU A 551 -22.36 -2.56 12.03
C GLU A 551 -22.00 -3.30 10.74
N LEU A 552 -22.47 -4.54 10.57
CA LEU A 552 -22.31 -5.29 9.32
C LEU A 552 -22.97 -4.57 8.14
N GLY A 553 -24.18 -4.05 8.32
CA GLY A 553 -24.87 -3.24 7.31
C GLY A 553 -24.14 -1.95 6.97
N LYS A 554 -23.50 -1.28 7.95
CA LYS A 554 -22.63 -0.11 7.71
C LYS A 554 -21.42 -0.46 6.85
N VAL A 555 -20.75 -1.59 7.12
CA VAL A 555 -19.61 -2.04 6.29
C VAL A 555 -20.08 -2.32 4.87
N TYR A 556 -21.21 -3.01 4.67
CA TYR A 556 -21.79 -3.23 3.35
C TYR A 556 -22.08 -1.93 2.62
N TYR A 557 -22.62 -0.91 3.32
CA TYR A 557 -23.00 0.36 2.69
C TYR A 557 -21.80 1.26 2.39
N TYR A 558 -21.02 1.60 3.43
CA TYR A 558 -19.98 2.65 3.33
C TYR A 558 -18.62 2.16 2.78
N ARG A 559 -18.38 0.83 2.83
CA ARG A 559 -17.06 0.27 2.53
C ARG A 559 -17.05 -0.69 1.36
N LEU A 560 -18.08 -1.53 1.23
CA LEU A 560 -18.15 -2.56 0.20
C LEU A 560 -19.10 -2.19 -0.95
N GLU A 561 -19.98 -1.20 -0.77
CA GLU A 561 -21.00 -0.75 -1.72
C GLU A 561 -21.91 -1.89 -2.22
N GLU A 562 -22.19 -2.87 -1.34
CA GLU A 562 -23.00 -4.06 -1.64
C GLU A 562 -24.46 -3.82 -1.24
N PHE A 563 -25.18 -3.01 -1.98
CA PHE A 563 -26.52 -2.48 -1.66
C PHE A 563 -27.58 -3.56 -1.40
N ASN A 564 -27.56 -4.68 -2.13
CA ASN A 564 -28.47 -5.80 -1.88
C ASN A 564 -28.26 -6.41 -0.49
N ASN A 565 -27.00 -6.50 -0.07
CA ASN A 565 -26.65 -7.00 1.25
C ASN A 565 -27.04 -5.99 2.36
N VAL A 566 -26.99 -4.68 2.08
CA VAL A 566 -27.50 -3.64 2.99
C VAL A 566 -28.99 -3.82 3.21
N ILE A 567 -29.78 -3.92 2.12
CA ILE A 567 -31.23 -4.09 2.17
C ILE A 567 -31.58 -5.36 2.96
N SER A 568 -30.96 -6.48 2.65
CA SER A 568 -31.25 -7.76 3.34
C SER A 568 -30.90 -7.72 4.83
N THR A 569 -29.74 -7.13 5.17
CA THR A 569 -29.27 -7.04 6.56
C THR A 569 -30.13 -6.11 7.41
N TYR A 570 -30.46 -4.92 6.90
CA TYR A 570 -31.27 -3.96 7.65
C TYR A 570 -32.76 -4.27 7.66
N SER A 571 -33.29 -4.92 6.62
CA SER A 571 -34.65 -5.47 6.64
C SER A 571 -34.78 -6.59 7.69
N ARG A 572 -33.75 -7.40 7.83
CA ARG A 572 -33.66 -8.40 8.88
C ARG A 572 -33.57 -7.76 10.26
N LEU A 573 -32.73 -6.73 10.43
CA LEU A 573 -32.58 -5.98 11.67
C LEU A 573 -33.95 -5.41 12.12
N HIS A 574 -34.66 -4.74 11.23
CA HIS A 574 -35.99 -4.19 11.51
C HIS A 574 -36.99 -5.28 11.91
N LYS A 575 -36.96 -6.44 11.22
CA LYS A 575 -37.88 -7.55 11.50
C LYS A 575 -37.63 -8.22 12.85
N GLU A 576 -36.36 -8.45 13.20
CA GLU A 576 -35.97 -9.18 14.41
C GLU A 576 -35.95 -8.24 15.65
N PHE A 577 -35.64 -6.95 15.44
CA PHE A 577 -35.49 -5.93 16.49
C PHE A 577 -36.33 -4.68 16.21
N PRO A 578 -37.69 -4.81 16.13
CA PRO A 578 -38.53 -3.67 15.79
C PRO A 578 -38.47 -2.53 16.83
N ASN A 579 -38.12 -2.82 18.09
CA ASN A 579 -37.90 -1.82 19.14
C ASN A 579 -36.42 -1.63 19.48
N GLY A 580 -35.52 -2.00 18.57
CA GLY A 580 -34.09 -1.94 18.76
C GLY A 580 -33.56 -0.51 18.73
N GLU A 581 -32.42 -0.31 19.38
CA GLU A 581 -31.74 0.98 19.44
C GLU A 581 -31.27 1.46 18.05
N PHE A 582 -30.75 0.53 17.21
CA PHE A 582 -30.15 0.84 15.90
C PHE A 582 -31.17 0.82 14.76
N THR A 583 -32.36 0.30 14.94
CA THR A 583 -33.35 0.13 13.87
C THR A 583 -33.77 1.43 13.19
N PRO A 584 -34.03 2.56 13.90
CA PRO A 584 -34.36 3.81 13.23
C PRO A 584 -33.23 4.36 12.36
N GLU A 585 -31.99 4.19 12.77
CA GLU A 585 -30.81 4.58 11.98
C GLU A 585 -30.63 3.70 10.75
N ALA A 586 -30.77 2.40 10.90
CA ALA A 586 -30.68 1.45 9.80
C ALA A 586 -31.72 1.74 8.71
N LEU A 587 -32.97 2.02 9.10
CA LEU A 587 -34.04 2.43 8.18
C LEU A 587 -33.72 3.78 7.50
N TYR A 588 -33.11 4.72 8.22
CA TYR A 588 -32.69 6.00 7.64
C TYR A 588 -31.56 5.83 6.64
N ILE A 589 -30.61 4.93 6.87
CA ILE A 589 -29.57 4.57 5.89
C ILE A 589 -30.23 3.97 4.63
N LEU A 590 -31.20 3.07 4.77
CA LEU A 590 -31.98 2.55 3.64
C LEU A 590 -32.71 3.67 2.88
N TYR A 591 -33.34 4.61 3.61
CA TYR A 591 -34.00 5.78 3.00
C TYR A 591 -33.02 6.62 2.18
N THR A 592 -31.82 6.92 2.71
CA THR A 592 -30.81 7.73 2.01
C THR A 592 -30.20 6.98 0.83
N MET A 593 -29.94 5.68 0.96
CA MET A 593 -29.44 4.83 -0.11
C MET A 593 -30.41 4.81 -1.32
N CYS A 594 -31.72 4.78 -1.07
CA CYS A 594 -32.74 4.77 -2.14
C CYS A 594 -32.83 6.09 -2.93
N ILE A 595 -32.12 7.16 -2.53
CA ILE A 595 -32.00 8.38 -3.33
C ILE A 595 -31.23 8.09 -4.63
N ASP A 596 -30.13 7.32 -4.49
CA ASP A 596 -29.24 6.98 -5.60
C ASP A 596 -29.56 5.63 -6.24
N TYR A 597 -30.46 4.83 -5.62
CA TYR A 597 -30.82 3.49 -6.05
C TYR A 597 -32.34 3.40 -6.35
N PRO A 598 -32.75 3.60 -7.62
CA PRO A 598 -34.18 3.67 -7.99
C PRO A 598 -34.98 2.37 -7.79
N GLU A 599 -34.27 1.24 -7.60
CA GLU A 599 -34.89 -0.09 -7.41
C GLU A 599 -35.54 -0.27 -6.04
N CYS A 600 -35.21 0.60 -5.07
CA CYS A 600 -35.84 0.57 -3.75
C CYS A 600 -36.83 1.71 -3.52
N SER A 601 -37.80 1.49 -2.64
CA SER A 601 -38.89 2.46 -2.36
C SER A 601 -38.50 3.39 -1.21
N GLN A 602 -37.89 4.54 -1.55
CA GLN A 602 -37.53 5.57 -0.57
C GLN A 602 -38.72 6.00 0.31
N GLN A 603 -39.91 6.20 -0.29
CA GLN A 603 -41.10 6.65 0.42
C GLN A 603 -41.53 5.63 1.47
N SER A 604 -41.45 4.33 1.18
CA SER A 604 -41.80 3.28 2.14
C SER A 604 -40.98 3.36 3.43
N TYR A 605 -39.65 3.55 3.29
CA TYR A 605 -38.80 3.67 4.48
C TYR A 605 -39.04 4.95 5.25
N LYS A 606 -39.33 6.08 4.57
CA LYS A 606 -39.73 7.32 5.22
C LYS A 606 -41.00 7.14 6.04
N ASP A 607 -42.02 6.51 5.44
CA ASP A 607 -43.32 6.30 6.10
C ASP A 607 -43.17 5.39 7.34
N THR A 608 -42.37 4.33 7.21
CA THR A 608 -42.06 3.43 8.33
C THR A 608 -41.35 4.19 9.48
N ILE A 609 -40.32 4.99 9.19
CA ILE A 609 -39.60 5.74 10.24
C ILE A 609 -40.55 6.72 10.96
N VAL A 610 -41.36 7.46 10.20
CA VAL A 610 -42.23 8.48 10.77
C VAL A 610 -43.38 7.85 11.57
N GLN A 611 -43.92 6.70 11.13
CA GLN A 611 -45.06 6.03 11.82
C GLN A 611 -44.64 5.19 13.00
N GLU A 612 -43.55 4.39 12.86
CA GLU A 612 -43.12 3.45 13.89
C GLU A 612 -42.18 4.08 14.92
N TYR A 613 -41.39 5.09 14.50
CA TYR A 613 -40.33 5.72 15.32
C TYR A 613 -40.46 7.25 15.40
N PRO A 614 -41.64 7.83 15.73
CA PRO A 614 -41.89 9.28 15.65
C PRO A 614 -40.97 10.11 16.56
N GLU A 615 -40.53 9.54 17.68
CA GLU A 615 -39.62 10.23 18.63
C GLU A 615 -38.17 10.14 18.25
N SER A 616 -37.79 9.30 17.26
CA SER A 616 -36.42 9.18 16.82
C SER A 616 -35.88 10.47 16.18
N PHE A 617 -34.60 10.70 16.29
CA PHE A 617 -33.93 11.81 15.63
C PHE A 617 -34.18 11.81 14.11
N TYR A 618 -34.16 10.62 13.51
CA TYR A 618 -34.36 10.42 12.08
C TYR A 618 -35.77 10.78 11.60
N ALA A 619 -36.78 10.41 12.37
CA ALA A 619 -38.16 10.84 12.07
C ALA A 619 -38.31 12.38 12.12
N LYS A 620 -37.73 13.01 13.13
CA LYS A 620 -37.77 14.47 13.28
C LYS A 620 -37.12 15.21 12.13
N ILE A 621 -35.97 14.74 11.62
CA ILE A 621 -35.31 15.30 10.42
C ILE A 621 -36.14 15.09 9.16
N LEU A 622 -36.77 13.92 9.01
CA LEU A 622 -37.58 13.62 7.83
C LEU A 622 -38.89 14.43 7.77
N VAL A 623 -39.44 14.79 8.92
CA VAL A 623 -40.63 15.67 9.02
C VAL A 623 -40.26 17.14 8.93
N ASN A 624 -39.18 17.56 9.59
CA ASN A 624 -38.69 18.93 9.58
C ASN A 624 -37.21 18.98 9.12
N PRO A 625 -36.91 19.28 7.85
CA PRO A 625 -35.52 19.37 7.34
C PRO A 625 -34.64 20.39 8.09
N ASN A 626 -35.24 21.38 8.73
CA ASN A 626 -34.52 22.41 9.50
C ASN A 626 -34.30 22.03 10.97
N TYR A 627 -34.77 20.84 11.41
CA TYR A 627 -34.73 20.41 12.80
C TYR A 627 -33.33 20.52 13.43
N VAL A 628 -32.31 20.11 12.72
CA VAL A 628 -30.90 20.18 13.19
C VAL A 628 -30.47 21.64 13.39
N GLN A 629 -30.80 22.53 12.46
CA GLN A 629 -30.46 23.95 12.56
C GLN A 629 -31.19 24.64 13.71
N GLU A 630 -32.47 24.38 13.83
CA GLU A 630 -33.34 24.92 14.93
C GLU A 630 -32.84 24.42 16.29
N THR A 631 -32.49 23.16 16.41
CA THR A 631 -31.96 22.59 17.65
C THR A 631 -30.58 23.17 17.99
N ASN A 632 -29.70 23.36 17.01
CA ASN A 632 -28.37 23.96 17.22
C ASN A 632 -28.48 25.43 17.62
N ILE A 633 -29.39 26.20 17.00
CA ILE A 633 -29.63 27.60 17.36
C ILE A 633 -30.18 27.66 18.80
N SER A 634 -31.14 26.85 19.13
CA SER A 634 -31.72 26.75 20.48
C SER A 634 -30.69 26.35 21.54
N ASN A 635 -29.79 25.40 21.22
CA ASN A 635 -28.71 25.02 22.13
C ASN A 635 -27.72 26.16 22.32
N ASN A 636 -27.31 26.87 21.24
CA ASN A 636 -26.35 27.99 21.34
C ASN A 636 -26.95 29.13 22.18
N GLU A 637 -28.21 29.53 21.93
CA GLU A 637 -28.90 30.52 22.74
C GLU A 637 -28.97 30.11 24.21
N SER A 638 -29.20 28.84 24.51
CA SER A 638 -29.23 28.33 25.86
C SER A 638 -27.87 28.35 26.57
N ILE A 639 -26.78 28.07 25.83
CA ILE A 639 -25.43 28.15 26.32
C ILE A 639 -25.05 29.60 26.64
N ASP A 640 -25.31 30.51 25.70
CA ASP A 640 -25.07 31.95 25.88
C ASP A 640 -25.79 32.49 27.14
N LEU A 641 -27.07 32.12 27.29
CA LEU A 641 -27.88 32.52 28.44
C LEU A 641 -27.37 31.93 29.76
N TYR A 642 -26.92 30.66 29.74
CA TYR A 642 -26.28 30.05 30.90
C TYR A 642 -24.97 30.76 31.28
N GLU A 643 -24.13 31.13 30.30
CA GLU A 643 -22.90 31.88 30.56
C GLU A 643 -23.17 33.25 31.16
N GLU A 644 -24.22 33.94 30.72
CA GLU A 644 -24.65 35.20 31.30
C GLU A 644 -25.13 35.00 32.78
N CYS A 645 -25.94 33.99 33.01
CA CYS A 645 -26.37 33.63 34.37
C CYS A 645 -25.19 33.32 35.29
N PHE A 646 -24.21 32.55 34.78
CA PHE A 646 -23.01 32.22 35.55
C PHE A 646 -22.09 33.42 35.79
N ALA A 647 -22.02 34.36 34.85
CA ALA A 647 -21.32 35.63 35.04
C ALA A 647 -21.95 36.49 36.15
N LEU A 648 -23.31 36.57 36.19
CA LEU A 648 -24.05 37.24 37.27
C LEU A 648 -23.81 36.58 38.62
N TYR A 649 -23.80 35.23 38.68
CA TYR A 649 -23.46 34.47 39.88
C TYR A 649 -22.03 34.82 40.41
N LYS A 650 -21.07 34.92 39.51
CA LYS A 650 -19.68 35.29 39.87
C LYS A 650 -19.57 36.72 40.37
N GLN A 651 -20.47 37.63 39.94
CA GLN A 651 -20.59 39.00 40.43
C GLN A 651 -21.40 39.14 41.72
N GLU A 652 -21.80 38.02 42.35
CA GLU A 652 -22.66 37.96 43.53
C GLU A 652 -24.06 38.56 43.36
N ARG A 653 -24.50 38.76 42.11
CA ARG A 653 -25.85 39.23 41.72
C ARG A 653 -26.81 38.08 41.67
N TYR A 654 -27.00 37.39 42.81
CA TYR A 654 -27.70 36.11 42.87
C TYR A 654 -29.17 36.20 42.46
N ASN A 655 -29.91 37.24 42.86
CA ASN A 655 -31.33 37.39 42.52
C ASN A 655 -31.57 37.61 41.01
N GLU A 656 -30.68 38.35 40.37
CA GLU A 656 -30.73 38.54 38.90
C GLU A 656 -30.36 37.27 38.17
N SER A 657 -29.33 36.56 38.63
CA SER A 657 -28.96 35.25 38.07
C SER A 657 -30.10 34.22 38.22
N ASP A 658 -30.77 34.12 39.37
CA ASP A 658 -31.89 33.21 39.57
C ASP A 658 -33.07 33.50 38.64
N SER A 659 -33.45 34.79 38.52
CA SER A 659 -34.51 35.22 37.62
C SER A 659 -34.24 34.88 36.17
N LEU A 660 -33.01 35.11 35.72
CA LEU A 660 -32.58 34.80 34.34
C LEU A 660 -32.47 33.29 34.12
N LEU A 661 -31.98 32.51 35.11
CA LEU A 661 -31.96 31.05 35.06
C LEU A 661 -33.37 30.44 34.98
N GLN A 662 -34.37 30.97 35.69
CA GLN A 662 -35.73 30.50 35.58
C GLN A 662 -36.25 30.64 34.17
N ILE A 663 -35.99 31.80 33.51
CA ILE A 663 -36.37 32.07 32.14
C ILE A 663 -35.66 31.09 31.19
N ALA A 664 -34.34 30.84 31.40
CA ALA A 664 -33.54 29.93 30.59
C ALA A 664 -34.04 28.47 30.69
N ILE A 665 -34.32 28.01 31.90
CA ILE A 665 -34.82 26.64 32.14
C ILE A 665 -36.17 26.45 31.47
N ASP A 666 -37.09 27.41 31.59
CA ASP A 666 -38.45 27.31 31.03
C ASP A 666 -38.44 27.43 29.50
N LYS A 667 -37.55 28.28 28.95
CA LYS A 667 -37.46 28.51 27.50
C LYS A 667 -36.78 27.33 26.78
N PHE A 668 -35.81 26.66 27.40
CA PHE A 668 -35.01 25.62 26.77
C PHE A 668 -35.01 24.27 27.52
N PRO A 669 -36.19 23.64 27.72
CA PRO A 669 -36.30 22.44 28.57
C PRO A 669 -35.53 21.21 28.08
N LYS A 670 -35.10 21.19 26.82
CA LYS A 670 -34.30 20.09 26.20
C LYS A 670 -32.88 20.49 25.87
N SER A 671 -32.37 21.58 26.45
CA SER A 671 -31.01 22.04 26.20
C SER A 671 -29.95 21.10 26.77
N THR A 672 -28.81 21.01 26.08
CA THR A 672 -27.63 20.26 26.52
C THR A 672 -26.98 20.78 27.81
N VAL A 673 -27.34 21.98 28.27
CA VAL A 673 -26.87 22.62 29.51
C VAL A 673 -27.92 22.72 30.60
N GLN A 674 -29.01 21.97 30.49
CA GLN A 674 -30.09 21.97 31.50
C GLN A 674 -29.62 21.56 32.90
N ASP A 675 -28.80 20.52 32.96
CA ASP A 675 -28.17 20.07 34.21
C ASP A 675 -27.32 21.18 34.85
N LYS A 676 -26.55 21.91 34.04
CA LYS A 676 -25.72 23.05 34.50
C LYS A 676 -26.58 24.17 35.04
N MET A 677 -27.68 24.48 34.34
CA MET A 677 -28.64 25.52 34.79
C MET A 677 -29.28 25.16 36.11
N HIS A 678 -29.77 23.92 36.25
CA HIS A 678 -30.40 23.46 37.48
C HIS A 678 -29.41 23.39 38.67
N LEU A 679 -28.17 22.95 38.44
CA LEU A 679 -27.14 22.94 39.47
C LEU A 679 -26.75 24.36 39.89
N LEU A 680 -26.54 25.26 38.92
CA LEU A 680 -26.25 26.68 39.22
C LEU A 680 -27.35 27.32 40.04
N ARG A 681 -28.61 27.06 39.69
CA ARG A 681 -29.78 27.54 40.46
C ARG A 681 -29.77 27.00 41.89
N THR A 682 -29.50 25.71 42.07
CA THR A 682 -29.36 25.11 43.40
C THR A 682 -28.24 25.77 44.19
N MET A 683 -27.12 26.09 43.55
CA MET A 683 -25.99 26.78 44.20
C MET A 683 -26.38 28.22 44.59
N ILE A 684 -27.18 28.92 43.80
CA ILE A 684 -27.67 30.25 44.08
C ILE A 684 -28.61 30.21 45.31
N ASP A 685 -29.54 29.24 45.35
CA ASP A 685 -30.41 29.01 46.51
C ASP A 685 -29.62 28.87 47.82
N GLY A 686 -28.50 28.13 47.77
CA GLY A 686 -27.59 28.00 48.94
C GLY A 686 -26.86 29.29 49.33
N LYS A 687 -26.89 30.35 48.47
CA LYS A 687 -26.33 31.66 48.77
C LYS A 687 -27.36 32.69 49.24
N ILE A 688 -28.61 32.55 48.79
CA ILE A 688 -29.69 33.50 49.09
C ILE A 688 -30.44 33.09 50.34
N THR A 689 -30.56 31.78 50.60
CA THR A 689 -31.38 31.26 51.70
C THR A 689 -30.49 30.72 52.84
N ASP A 690 -30.75 31.14 54.08
CA ASP A 690 -30.09 30.57 55.27
C ASP A 690 -30.63 29.18 55.66
N ASP A 691 -31.61 28.63 54.88
CA ASP A 691 -32.19 27.32 55.14
C ASP A 691 -31.40 26.16 54.52
N ILE A 692 -30.53 25.62 55.34
CA ILE A 692 -29.67 24.49 54.98
C ILE A 692 -30.46 23.24 54.62
N ASN A 693 -31.68 23.03 55.17
CA ASN A 693 -32.49 21.87 54.86
C ASN A 693 -33.04 21.93 53.41
N THR A 694 -33.53 23.08 53.02
CA THR A 694 -33.99 23.29 51.64
C THR A 694 -32.84 23.13 50.64
N TYR A 695 -31.66 23.64 50.93
CA TYR A 695 -30.49 23.47 50.09
C TYR A 695 -30.04 21.99 49.98
N TYR A 696 -30.04 21.25 51.10
CA TYR A 696 -29.78 19.82 51.10
C TYR A 696 -30.77 19.02 50.27
N GLN A 697 -32.07 19.30 50.36
CA GLN A 697 -33.10 18.64 49.60
C GLN A 697 -32.95 18.92 48.08
N LYS A 698 -32.66 20.15 47.67
CA LYS A 698 -32.51 20.52 46.28
C LYS A 698 -31.29 19.86 45.63
N LEU A 699 -30.14 19.71 46.36
CA LEU A 699 -28.99 18.97 45.88
C LEU A 699 -29.33 17.49 45.67
N ASN A 700 -30.07 16.86 46.58
CA ASN A 700 -30.52 15.48 46.39
C ASN A 700 -31.48 15.34 45.22
N GLN A 701 -32.39 16.28 45.03
CA GLN A 701 -33.29 16.30 43.86
C GLN A 701 -32.50 16.42 42.55
N PHE A 702 -31.49 17.27 42.53
CA PHE A 702 -30.62 17.36 41.35
C PHE A 702 -29.92 16.03 41.04
N ILE A 703 -29.31 15.38 42.03
CA ILE A 703 -28.61 14.09 41.86
C ILE A 703 -29.58 13.00 41.33
N ASN A 704 -30.83 13.01 41.78
CA ASN A 704 -31.81 12.04 41.34
C ASN A 704 -32.37 12.34 39.93
N ASN A 705 -32.62 13.62 39.62
CA ASN A 705 -33.23 14.03 38.37
C ASN A 705 -32.21 13.97 37.19
N PHE A 706 -30.93 14.20 37.46
CA PHE A 706 -29.86 14.22 36.45
C PHE A 706 -28.84 13.12 36.69
N SER A 707 -29.30 11.89 36.93
CA SER A 707 -28.46 10.75 37.32
C SER A 707 -27.32 10.42 36.36
N GLN A 708 -27.36 10.88 35.10
CA GLN A 708 -26.33 10.70 34.08
C GLN A 708 -25.43 11.93 33.87
N SER A 709 -25.62 13.01 34.63
CA SER A 709 -24.87 14.25 34.48
C SER A 709 -23.41 14.09 34.96
N GLU A 710 -22.45 14.63 34.20
CA GLU A 710 -21.05 14.74 34.62
C GLU A 710 -20.83 15.59 35.87
N LEU A 711 -21.86 16.36 36.29
CA LEU A 711 -21.79 17.23 37.46
C LEU A 711 -22.16 16.53 38.77
N ILE A 712 -22.57 15.27 38.74
CA ILE A 712 -22.93 14.48 39.96
C ILE A 712 -21.80 14.41 40.99
N PRO A 713 -20.54 14.16 40.63
CA PRO A 713 -19.44 14.16 41.60
C PRO A 713 -19.31 15.51 42.31
N PHE A 714 -19.49 16.61 41.57
CA PHE A 714 -19.43 17.96 42.12
C PHE A 714 -20.63 18.23 43.05
N ALA A 715 -21.86 17.87 42.66
CA ALA A 715 -23.05 18.00 43.52
C ALA A 715 -22.94 17.19 44.82
N ARG A 716 -22.36 15.98 44.76
CA ARG A 716 -22.07 15.15 45.93
C ARG A 716 -21.04 15.78 46.85
N ASN A 717 -19.99 16.44 46.29
CA ASN A 717 -19.02 17.18 47.10
C ASN A 717 -19.70 18.35 47.83
N LEU A 718 -20.60 19.10 47.19
CA LEU A 718 -21.35 20.15 47.84
C LEU A 718 -22.27 19.60 48.95
N LEU A 719 -22.87 18.45 48.72
CA LEU A 719 -23.71 17.77 49.72
C LEU A 719 -22.91 17.32 50.90
N SER A 720 -21.70 16.76 50.71
CA SER A 720 -20.80 16.31 51.78
C SER A 720 -20.23 17.46 52.63
N ALA A 721 -20.20 18.66 52.07
CA ALA A 721 -19.71 19.85 52.81
C ALA A 721 -20.76 20.44 53.78
N ILE A 722 -21.99 19.95 53.72
CA ILE A 722 -23.07 20.37 54.63
C ILE A 722 -22.91 19.63 55.95
N ASP A 723 -22.84 20.39 57.08
CA ASP A 723 -22.74 19.83 58.42
C ASP A 723 -24.00 19.04 58.81
N PRO A 724 -23.91 17.71 59.01
CA PRO A 724 -25.08 16.86 59.31
C PRO A 724 -25.82 17.27 60.57
N SER A 725 -25.17 17.96 61.55
CA SER A 725 -25.82 18.41 62.77
C SER A 725 -26.81 19.57 62.59
N LYS A 726 -26.75 20.23 61.45
CA LYS A 726 -27.60 21.35 61.06
C LYS A 726 -28.82 20.93 60.24
N ILE A 727 -28.92 19.66 59.85
CA ILE A 727 -30.03 19.11 59.11
C ILE A 727 -31.09 18.65 60.09
N LYS A 728 -32.28 19.31 60.12
CA LYS A 728 -33.41 18.83 60.90
C LYS A 728 -33.96 17.55 60.28
N SER A 729 -33.88 16.42 60.97
CA SER A 729 -34.55 15.20 60.62
C SER A 729 -36.08 15.39 60.70
N ASP A 730 -36.78 15.41 59.58
CA ASP A 730 -38.22 15.24 59.53
C ASP A 730 -38.58 13.80 59.94
N THR A 731 -38.68 13.58 61.26
CA THR A 731 -39.22 12.35 61.86
C THR A 731 -40.74 12.55 62.04
N SER A 732 -41.48 12.64 60.93
CA SER A 732 -42.98 12.55 61.02
C SER A 732 -43.55 12.20 59.64
N ILE A 733 -43.37 10.97 59.18
CA ILE A 733 -44.26 10.24 58.29
C ILE A 733 -43.83 8.76 58.28
N GLN A 734 -44.20 8.02 59.31
CA GLN A 734 -44.48 6.59 59.26
C GLN A 734 -45.20 6.15 60.60
N GLN A 735 -46.38 6.53 60.76
CA GLN A 735 -47.38 5.78 61.61
C GLN A 735 -48.74 5.99 60.99
N GLY A 736 -49.26 5.04 60.25
CA GLY A 736 -50.65 5.00 59.84
C GLY A 736 -50.83 4.34 58.50
N GLN A 737 -50.76 3.03 58.44
CA GLN A 737 -51.92 2.17 58.05
C GLN A 737 -51.46 0.72 57.98
N ASN A 738 -52.22 -0.07 58.75
CA ASN A 738 -52.29 -1.53 58.73
C ASN A 738 -52.61 -2.10 57.37
#